data_7ec3cf3e26fcd22fae7a510c39429f88
#
_entry.id   7ec3cf3e26fcd22fae7a510c39429f88
#
_cell.length_a   1.000
_cell.length_b   1.000
_cell.length_c   1.000
_cell.angle_alpha   90.00
_cell.angle_beta   90.00
_cell.angle_gamma   90.00
#
_symmetry.space_group_name_H-M   'P 1'
#
loop_
_entity.id
_entity.type
_entity.pdbx_description
1 polymer ?
#
loop_
_entity_poly.entity_id
_entity_poly.type
_entity_poly.pdbx_seq_one_letter_code
_entity_poly.pdbx_strand_id
1 'polypeptide(L)'
;MDKTYAPVTTAQELTEALAKCRAAQEKFATYTQEQVDKIFLAAATAANQMRIPLAKQAVAETGMGVVEDKVIKNHYAAEYIYNAYKDSKTCGVIEEDTAYGIQRIAEPIGVIAAVIPTTNPTSTAIFKTLISLKTRNGIIISPHPRAKGCTIAAARVVLEAAVAAGAPEGIIAWIDKPSLELTNQVMREADLILATGGPGMVKAAYSSGKPALGVGPGNTPAVIDDSADILLAVSSVIHSKTFDNGMICASEQSVVVLDSIYDRVKAEFIKRGCYVLNAEEIDKVRATILINGALNAKIVGQSAHTIAALAGVDVPETAKILIGEVTSTDLSEAFAHEKLSPVLAMYRASDFADAMNKADTLVKDGGYGHTASVYLDTVSGKEKLDAFAEKMKACRILVNTPSSHGGIGDLYNFKLAPSLTLGCGSWGGNSVSENVGIKHLLNIKTVAIRRENMLWFRAPEKVYFKKGCLPVALAELKNYKKAFIVTDAFLYQNGYTKPVEEKLDAMGITHTTFYNVAPDPTLACAREGAAQMAAFKPDLILAIGGGSAMDAGKIMWVLYEHPEADFQDMAMRFVDIRKRVYTFPKMGEKAYFVAIPTTAGTGSEGTPFAVITDETTGVKYPLADYELLPKMSIVDADMMMNAPKGLTAASGIDAVTHALEAYASMMATDYTDGLALRSLKLIFENLPSAYENGAKDPKARENMANAACMAGMAFANAFLGVCHSMAHKLGAFHHLPHGVANALMIDEVLRFNAAEVPAKMGTFSQYDHPHTLARYAEVADYLKLGGTTDEEKLENLITAIDELKAKIGIKKTIRDYGIDETDFLTRLDSMVEQAFDDQCTGANPRYPLMSEIKQMYLNAYYGTDETK
;
A
#
# COMPACT_ATOMS: atom_id res chain seq x y z
N MET A 1 -18.31 -17.13 -51.40
CA MET A 1 -18.37 -18.56 -50.99
C MET A 1 -18.64 -18.57 -49.46
N ASP A 2 -19.81 -19.04 -49.05
CA ASP A 2 -20.06 -19.20 -47.64
C ASP A 2 -19.02 -20.18 -47.07
N LYS A 3 -18.18 -19.70 -46.15
CA LYS A 3 -17.22 -20.54 -45.42
C LYS A 3 -18.03 -21.50 -44.54
N THR A 4 -17.94 -22.80 -44.82
CA THR A 4 -18.58 -23.85 -43.98
C THR A 4 -17.64 -24.15 -42.81
N TYR A 5 -18.12 -23.89 -41.59
CA TYR A 5 -17.39 -24.25 -40.36
C TYR A 5 -17.84 -25.65 -39.91
N ALA A 6 -16.88 -26.44 -39.39
CA ALA A 6 -17.22 -27.74 -38.84
C ALA A 6 -18.17 -27.58 -37.64
N PRO A 7 -19.33 -28.26 -37.64
CA PRO A 7 -20.30 -28.12 -36.56
C PRO A 7 -19.77 -28.72 -35.26
N VAL A 8 -20.10 -28.12 -34.13
CA VAL A 8 -19.79 -28.62 -32.77
C VAL A 8 -21.11 -29.07 -32.10
N THR A 9 -21.35 -30.36 -32.14
CA THR A 9 -22.64 -30.96 -31.63
C THR A 9 -22.41 -32.09 -30.62
N THR A 10 -21.16 -32.57 -30.50
CA THR A 10 -20.77 -33.66 -29.58
C THR A 10 -19.58 -33.23 -28.71
N ALA A 11 -19.34 -34.00 -27.65
CA ALA A 11 -18.20 -33.78 -26.74
C ALA A 11 -16.83 -33.88 -27.45
N GLN A 12 -16.71 -34.85 -28.40
CA GLN A 12 -15.50 -35.03 -29.17
C GLN A 12 -15.22 -33.82 -30.10
N GLU A 13 -16.23 -33.39 -30.87
CA GLU A 13 -16.15 -32.21 -31.73
C GLU A 13 -15.80 -30.93 -30.95
N LEU A 14 -16.32 -30.81 -29.71
CA LEU A 14 -15.94 -29.70 -28.83
C LEU A 14 -14.46 -29.76 -28.41
N THR A 15 -13.95 -30.95 -28.08
CA THR A 15 -12.52 -31.13 -27.76
C THR A 15 -11.63 -30.77 -28.94
N GLU A 16 -12.01 -31.16 -30.18
CA GLU A 16 -11.32 -30.81 -31.40
C GLU A 16 -11.35 -29.29 -31.67
N ALA A 17 -12.51 -28.66 -31.48
CA ALA A 17 -12.67 -27.18 -31.58
C ALA A 17 -11.82 -26.45 -30.57
N LEU A 18 -11.77 -26.93 -29.31
CA LEU A 18 -10.90 -26.37 -28.27
C LEU A 18 -9.43 -26.46 -28.63
N ALA A 19 -8.98 -27.63 -29.14
CA ALA A 19 -7.60 -27.81 -29.57
C ALA A 19 -7.22 -26.87 -30.73
N LYS A 20 -8.14 -26.71 -31.71
CA LYS A 20 -7.95 -25.78 -32.82
C LYS A 20 -7.90 -24.32 -32.36
N CYS A 21 -8.81 -23.94 -31.43
CA CYS A 21 -8.84 -22.60 -30.87
C CYS A 21 -7.58 -22.30 -30.05
N ARG A 22 -7.06 -23.25 -29.29
CA ARG A 22 -5.82 -23.13 -28.54
C ARG A 22 -4.61 -22.92 -29.45
N ALA A 23 -4.48 -23.71 -30.52
CA ALA A 23 -3.42 -23.55 -31.53
C ALA A 23 -3.50 -22.17 -32.21
N ALA A 24 -4.74 -21.72 -32.53
CA ALA A 24 -4.95 -20.39 -33.10
C ALA A 24 -4.57 -19.28 -32.08
N GLN A 25 -4.90 -19.46 -30.81
CA GLN A 25 -4.58 -18.53 -29.74
C GLN A 25 -3.07 -18.43 -29.49
N GLU A 26 -2.35 -19.55 -29.46
CA GLU A 26 -0.90 -19.57 -29.31
C GLU A 26 -0.21 -18.79 -30.45
N LYS A 27 -0.68 -18.93 -31.69
CA LYS A 27 -0.21 -18.10 -32.80
C LYS A 27 -0.58 -16.63 -32.61
N PHE A 28 -1.81 -16.33 -32.19
CA PHE A 28 -2.29 -14.96 -31.96
C PHE A 28 -1.55 -14.26 -30.82
N ALA A 29 -1.12 -15.00 -29.81
CA ALA A 29 -0.32 -14.49 -28.69
C ALA A 29 0.98 -13.80 -29.14
N THR A 30 1.54 -14.17 -30.30
CA THR A 30 2.77 -13.59 -30.85
C THR A 30 2.55 -12.30 -31.66
N TYR A 31 1.31 -11.87 -31.85
CA TYR A 31 1.00 -10.69 -32.68
C TYR A 31 1.38 -9.39 -31.98
N THR A 32 1.79 -8.42 -32.80
CA THR A 32 2.10 -7.07 -32.34
C THR A 32 0.83 -6.28 -32.03
N GLN A 33 0.97 -5.19 -31.27
CA GLN A 33 -0.16 -4.29 -30.97
C GLN A 33 -0.84 -3.78 -32.25
N GLU A 34 -0.08 -3.40 -33.28
CA GLU A 34 -0.58 -2.92 -34.56
C GLU A 34 -1.42 -3.98 -35.29
N GLN A 35 -0.97 -5.22 -35.29
CA GLN A 35 -1.73 -6.34 -35.90
C GLN A 35 -3.04 -6.57 -35.15
N VAL A 36 -3.01 -6.54 -33.81
CA VAL A 36 -4.20 -6.70 -32.97
C VAL A 36 -5.17 -5.56 -33.17
N ASP A 37 -4.70 -4.32 -33.23
CA ASP A 37 -5.54 -3.14 -33.40
C ASP A 37 -6.23 -3.11 -34.77
N LYS A 38 -5.53 -3.54 -35.83
CA LYS A 38 -6.12 -3.73 -37.15
C LYS A 38 -7.24 -4.76 -37.15
N ILE A 39 -7.04 -5.90 -36.49
CA ILE A 39 -8.04 -6.96 -36.35
C ILE A 39 -9.22 -6.48 -35.54
N PHE A 40 -8.98 -5.79 -34.44
CA PHE A 40 -9.99 -5.24 -33.55
C PHE A 40 -10.90 -4.21 -34.26
N LEU A 41 -10.29 -3.32 -35.04
CA LEU A 41 -11.01 -2.34 -35.86
C LEU A 41 -11.91 -3.05 -36.90
N ALA A 42 -11.36 -3.98 -37.64
CA ALA A 42 -12.11 -4.69 -38.70
C ALA A 42 -13.31 -5.47 -38.13
N ALA A 43 -13.09 -6.17 -37.02
CA ALA A 43 -14.10 -6.93 -36.30
C ALA A 43 -15.24 -6.02 -35.78
N ALA A 44 -14.88 -4.90 -35.12
CA ALA A 44 -15.85 -3.93 -34.60
C ALA A 44 -16.65 -3.27 -35.73
N THR A 45 -16.01 -2.89 -36.82
CA THR A 45 -16.64 -2.31 -37.99
C THR A 45 -17.67 -3.24 -38.62
N ALA A 46 -17.31 -4.50 -38.84
CA ALA A 46 -18.22 -5.50 -39.40
C ALA A 46 -19.42 -5.79 -38.49
N ALA A 47 -19.19 -5.93 -37.18
CA ALA A 47 -20.25 -6.09 -36.21
C ALA A 47 -21.23 -4.90 -36.21
N ASN A 48 -20.70 -3.67 -36.26
CA ASN A 48 -21.53 -2.46 -36.33
C ASN A 48 -22.33 -2.35 -37.63
N GLN A 49 -21.75 -2.73 -38.77
CA GLN A 49 -22.48 -2.77 -40.07
C GLN A 49 -23.63 -3.75 -40.01
N MET A 50 -23.49 -4.87 -39.32
CA MET A 50 -24.51 -5.92 -39.19
C MET A 50 -25.50 -5.73 -38.03
N ARG A 51 -25.46 -4.59 -37.32
CA ARG A 51 -26.27 -4.31 -36.12
C ARG A 51 -27.79 -4.47 -36.34
N ILE A 52 -28.30 -4.03 -37.52
CA ILE A 52 -29.75 -4.14 -37.85
C ILE A 52 -30.14 -5.58 -38.19
N PRO A 53 -29.48 -6.28 -39.16
CA PRO A 53 -29.81 -7.67 -39.45
C PRO A 53 -29.76 -8.58 -38.20
N LEU A 54 -28.72 -8.45 -37.38
CA LEU A 54 -28.57 -9.25 -36.15
C LEU A 54 -29.66 -8.94 -35.11
N ALA A 55 -30.09 -7.69 -34.98
CA ALA A 55 -31.18 -7.29 -34.09
C ALA A 55 -32.51 -7.92 -34.52
N LYS A 56 -32.82 -7.85 -35.84
CA LYS A 56 -34.04 -8.50 -36.40
C LYS A 56 -34.04 -10.00 -36.19
N GLN A 57 -32.90 -10.65 -36.44
CA GLN A 57 -32.75 -12.08 -36.20
C GLN A 57 -32.94 -12.46 -34.72
N ALA A 58 -32.36 -11.66 -33.80
CA ALA A 58 -32.49 -11.92 -32.37
C ALA A 58 -33.94 -11.84 -31.89
N VAL A 59 -34.71 -10.82 -32.32
CA VAL A 59 -36.14 -10.71 -31.95
C VAL A 59 -36.96 -11.84 -32.59
N ALA A 60 -36.72 -12.12 -33.88
CA ALA A 60 -37.46 -13.20 -34.57
C ALA A 60 -37.21 -14.57 -33.95
N GLU A 61 -35.99 -14.91 -33.52
CA GLU A 61 -35.64 -16.18 -32.93
C GLU A 61 -36.10 -16.31 -31.47
N THR A 62 -35.94 -15.25 -30.68
CA THR A 62 -36.22 -15.30 -29.23
C THR A 62 -37.65 -14.93 -28.87
N GLY A 63 -38.34 -14.16 -29.70
CA GLY A 63 -39.64 -13.53 -29.41
C GLY A 63 -39.55 -12.46 -28.33
N MET A 64 -38.36 -11.91 -28.05
CA MET A 64 -38.10 -11.02 -26.90
C MET A 64 -37.52 -9.68 -27.35
N GLY A 65 -37.97 -8.58 -26.72
CA GLY A 65 -37.44 -7.25 -26.85
C GLY A 65 -37.96 -6.47 -28.08
N VAL A 66 -37.23 -5.40 -28.39
CA VAL A 66 -37.54 -4.44 -29.43
C VAL A 66 -36.37 -4.39 -30.43
N VAL A 67 -36.68 -4.45 -31.73
CA VAL A 67 -35.61 -4.48 -32.76
C VAL A 67 -34.72 -3.23 -32.68
N GLU A 68 -35.33 -2.06 -32.54
CA GLU A 68 -34.65 -0.79 -32.51
C GLU A 68 -33.69 -0.69 -31.32
N ASP A 69 -34.10 -1.17 -30.15
CA ASP A 69 -33.26 -1.19 -28.94
C ASP A 69 -32.12 -2.21 -29.06
N LYS A 70 -32.37 -3.38 -29.66
CA LYS A 70 -31.29 -4.34 -29.96
C LYS A 70 -30.30 -3.81 -30.99
N VAL A 71 -30.71 -2.96 -31.92
CA VAL A 71 -29.81 -2.24 -32.82
C VAL A 71 -28.88 -1.32 -32.00
N ILE A 72 -29.44 -0.58 -31.04
CA ILE A 72 -28.65 0.27 -30.13
C ILE A 72 -27.67 -0.58 -29.30
N LYS A 73 -28.13 -1.72 -28.75
CA LYS A 73 -27.27 -2.64 -27.99
C LYS A 73 -26.11 -3.20 -28.84
N ASN A 74 -26.37 -3.60 -30.09
CA ASN A 74 -25.35 -4.09 -31.01
C ASN A 74 -24.36 -2.99 -31.38
N HIS A 75 -24.86 -1.76 -31.64
CA HIS A 75 -24.04 -0.59 -31.87
C HIS A 75 -23.13 -0.28 -30.68
N TYR A 76 -23.68 -0.29 -29.47
CA TYR A 76 -22.92 -0.10 -28.25
C TYR A 76 -21.83 -1.17 -28.08
N ALA A 77 -22.18 -2.44 -28.26
CA ALA A 77 -21.25 -3.56 -28.15
C ALA A 77 -20.11 -3.50 -29.20
N ALA A 78 -20.32 -2.88 -30.34
CA ALA A 78 -19.33 -2.73 -31.39
C ALA A 78 -18.54 -1.41 -31.25
N GLU A 79 -19.22 -0.27 -31.31
CA GLU A 79 -18.57 1.02 -31.47
C GLU A 79 -18.10 1.64 -30.14
N TYR A 80 -18.91 1.58 -29.07
CA TYR A 80 -18.49 2.09 -27.75
C TYR A 80 -17.36 1.25 -27.18
N ILE A 81 -17.45 -0.07 -27.30
CA ILE A 81 -16.36 -0.98 -26.86
C ILE A 81 -15.09 -0.73 -27.65
N TYR A 82 -15.18 -0.55 -28.96
CA TYR A 82 -14.02 -0.21 -29.80
C TYR A 82 -13.39 1.12 -29.35
N ASN A 83 -14.18 2.18 -29.22
CA ASN A 83 -13.68 3.50 -28.83
C ASN A 83 -13.05 3.51 -27.44
N ALA A 84 -13.60 2.77 -26.51
CA ALA A 84 -13.04 2.67 -25.15
C ALA A 84 -11.67 1.99 -25.11
N TYR A 85 -11.42 1.04 -26.03
CA TYR A 85 -10.22 0.19 -25.94
C TYR A 85 -9.26 0.30 -27.12
N LYS A 86 -9.57 1.06 -28.18
CA LYS A 86 -8.72 1.18 -29.37
C LYS A 86 -7.29 1.61 -29.03
N ASP A 87 -7.11 2.56 -28.10
CA ASP A 87 -5.81 3.12 -27.71
C ASP A 87 -5.15 2.36 -26.55
N SER A 88 -5.80 1.31 -26.03
CA SER A 88 -5.26 0.53 -24.92
C SER A 88 -4.16 -0.41 -25.38
N LYS A 89 -3.03 -0.37 -24.67
CA LYS A 89 -1.94 -1.35 -24.87
C LYS A 89 -2.31 -2.68 -24.23
N THR A 90 -2.24 -3.75 -25.01
CA THR A 90 -2.55 -5.13 -24.58
C THR A 90 -1.48 -6.13 -24.99
N CYS A 91 -0.40 -5.66 -25.62
CA CYS A 91 0.70 -6.48 -26.13
C CYS A 91 2.03 -5.96 -25.58
N GLY A 92 2.88 -6.88 -25.09
CA GLY A 92 4.21 -6.53 -24.61
C GLY A 92 4.18 -5.62 -23.37
N VAL A 93 5.12 -4.69 -23.29
CA VAL A 93 5.23 -3.73 -22.19
C VAL A 93 4.09 -2.70 -22.28
N ILE A 94 3.20 -2.73 -21.31
CA ILE A 94 2.03 -1.83 -21.24
C ILE A 94 2.24 -0.65 -20.31
N GLU A 95 3.13 -0.81 -19.33
CA GLU A 95 3.47 0.22 -18.35
C GLU A 95 4.95 0.09 -17.99
N GLU A 96 5.64 1.23 -17.88
CA GLU A 96 7.03 1.28 -17.46
C GLU A 96 7.24 2.42 -16.49
N ASP A 97 7.79 2.10 -15.32
CA ASP A 97 8.25 3.05 -14.32
C ASP A 97 9.77 2.96 -14.21
N THR A 98 10.47 3.83 -14.94
CA THR A 98 11.92 3.84 -14.97
C THR A 98 12.55 4.29 -13.65
N ALA A 99 11.84 5.09 -12.85
CA ALA A 99 12.33 5.55 -11.54
C ALA A 99 12.43 4.38 -10.56
N TYR A 100 11.41 3.51 -10.55
CA TYR A 100 11.38 2.33 -9.67
C TYR A 100 11.84 1.05 -10.35
N GLY A 101 12.16 1.08 -11.64
CA GLY A 101 12.62 -0.09 -12.39
C GLY A 101 11.54 -1.18 -12.51
N ILE A 102 10.28 -0.76 -12.73
CA ILE A 102 9.15 -1.67 -12.89
C ILE A 102 8.69 -1.63 -14.34
N GLN A 103 8.49 -2.81 -14.93
CA GLN A 103 7.78 -2.97 -16.20
C GLN A 103 6.61 -3.94 -16.02
N ARG A 104 5.48 -3.63 -16.62
CA ARG A 104 4.32 -4.51 -16.69
C ARG A 104 4.12 -5.00 -18.11
N ILE A 105 4.10 -6.30 -18.28
CA ILE A 105 3.98 -6.97 -19.57
C ILE A 105 2.63 -7.68 -19.61
N ALA A 106 1.82 -7.36 -20.62
CA ALA A 106 0.53 -7.99 -20.85
C ALA A 106 0.67 -9.27 -21.67
N GLU A 107 0.09 -10.35 -21.16
CA GLU A 107 -0.03 -11.65 -21.82
C GLU A 107 -1.49 -12.06 -21.92
N PRO A 108 -1.91 -12.76 -22.97
CA PRO A 108 -3.24 -13.35 -23.04
C PRO A 108 -3.42 -14.41 -21.95
N ILE A 109 -4.68 -14.65 -21.57
CA ILE A 109 -5.03 -15.73 -20.63
C ILE A 109 -4.98 -17.10 -21.32
N GLY A 110 -5.47 -17.16 -22.56
CA GLY A 110 -5.59 -18.40 -23.30
C GLY A 110 -6.93 -18.51 -24.04
N VAL A 111 -7.65 -19.60 -23.84
CA VAL A 111 -8.99 -19.84 -24.43
C VAL A 111 -10.07 -19.53 -23.40
N ILE A 112 -11.04 -18.71 -23.80
CA ILE A 112 -12.15 -18.25 -22.98
C ILE A 112 -13.42 -19.06 -23.31
N ALA A 113 -14.08 -19.63 -22.29
CA ALA A 113 -15.43 -20.16 -22.42
C ALA A 113 -16.44 -19.02 -22.19
N ALA A 114 -17.19 -18.65 -23.22
CA ALA A 114 -18.16 -17.58 -23.17
C ALA A 114 -19.60 -18.13 -23.13
N VAL A 115 -20.27 -18.01 -21.99
CA VAL A 115 -21.69 -18.35 -21.88
C VAL A 115 -22.53 -17.12 -22.22
N ILE A 116 -23.46 -17.26 -23.18
CA ILE A 116 -24.25 -16.15 -23.71
C ILE A 116 -25.72 -16.30 -23.30
N PRO A 117 -26.35 -15.26 -22.76
CA PRO A 117 -27.75 -15.28 -22.35
C PRO A 117 -28.72 -15.18 -23.54
N THR A 118 -29.98 -15.54 -23.29
CA THR A 118 -31.04 -15.36 -24.30
C THR A 118 -31.55 -13.92 -24.42
N THR A 119 -31.35 -13.11 -23.37
CA THR A 119 -31.87 -11.72 -23.31
C THR A 119 -31.10 -10.76 -24.22
N ASN A 120 -29.78 -10.95 -24.32
CA ASN A 120 -28.87 -10.08 -25.08
C ASN A 120 -27.90 -10.88 -25.95
N PRO A 121 -28.41 -11.78 -26.83
CA PRO A 121 -27.54 -12.79 -27.46
C PRO A 121 -26.51 -12.20 -28.40
N THR A 122 -26.88 -11.30 -29.28
CA THR A 122 -25.99 -10.74 -30.33
C THR A 122 -25.01 -9.73 -29.74
N SER A 123 -25.48 -8.78 -28.95
CA SER A 123 -24.62 -7.76 -28.34
C SER A 123 -23.60 -8.37 -27.36
N THR A 124 -24.00 -9.38 -26.56
CA THR A 124 -23.07 -10.06 -25.64
C THR A 124 -22.02 -10.86 -26.40
N ALA A 125 -22.40 -11.54 -27.52
CA ALA A 125 -21.44 -12.23 -28.38
C ALA A 125 -20.45 -11.27 -29.02
N ILE A 126 -20.91 -10.14 -29.58
CA ILE A 126 -20.05 -9.09 -30.12
C ILE A 126 -19.09 -8.57 -29.06
N PHE A 127 -19.58 -8.17 -27.90
CA PHE A 127 -18.77 -7.65 -26.82
C PHE A 127 -17.68 -8.63 -26.40
N LYS A 128 -18.04 -9.87 -26.08
CA LYS A 128 -17.10 -10.88 -25.57
C LYS A 128 -16.04 -11.26 -26.60
N THR A 129 -16.43 -11.36 -27.88
CA THR A 129 -15.46 -11.65 -28.95
C THR A 129 -14.49 -10.48 -29.19
N LEU A 130 -14.98 -9.24 -29.17
CA LEU A 130 -14.13 -8.07 -29.37
C LEU A 130 -13.11 -7.89 -28.26
N ILE A 131 -13.50 -8.00 -26.97
CA ILE A 131 -12.53 -7.88 -25.87
C ILE A 131 -11.54 -9.05 -25.84
N SER A 132 -11.94 -10.26 -26.29
CA SER A 132 -11.06 -11.42 -26.44
C SER A 132 -10.02 -11.18 -27.54
N LEU A 133 -10.45 -10.67 -28.71
CA LEU A 133 -9.53 -10.33 -29.81
C LEU A 133 -8.54 -9.23 -29.40
N LYS A 134 -9.01 -8.16 -28.76
CA LYS A 134 -8.12 -7.07 -28.31
C LYS A 134 -7.03 -7.55 -27.35
N THR A 135 -7.31 -8.62 -26.61
CA THR A 135 -6.39 -9.20 -25.63
C THR A 135 -5.69 -10.48 -26.10
N ARG A 136 -5.78 -10.80 -27.38
CA ARG A 136 -5.16 -11.98 -28.04
C ARG A 136 -5.60 -13.32 -27.48
N ASN A 137 -6.81 -13.39 -26.92
CA ASN A 137 -7.40 -14.63 -26.42
C ASN A 137 -8.21 -15.36 -27.50
N GLY A 138 -8.22 -16.68 -27.45
CA GLY A 138 -9.19 -17.48 -28.14
C GLY A 138 -10.51 -17.50 -27.36
N ILE A 139 -11.63 -17.75 -28.06
CA ILE A 139 -12.95 -17.80 -27.42
C ILE A 139 -13.83 -18.86 -28.02
N ILE A 140 -14.50 -19.64 -27.15
CA ILE A 140 -15.53 -20.59 -27.53
C ILE A 140 -16.85 -20.16 -26.89
N ILE A 141 -17.84 -19.96 -27.74
CA ILE A 141 -19.16 -19.47 -27.35
C ILE A 141 -20.09 -20.65 -27.09
N SER A 142 -20.71 -20.65 -25.92
CA SER A 142 -21.84 -21.52 -25.59
C SER A 142 -23.12 -20.67 -25.64
N PRO A 143 -23.89 -20.71 -26.73
CA PRO A 143 -25.12 -19.94 -26.86
C PRO A 143 -26.25 -20.55 -26.04
N HIS A 144 -27.21 -19.72 -25.65
CA HIS A 144 -28.45 -20.25 -25.07
C HIS A 144 -29.25 -20.99 -26.16
N PRO A 145 -29.85 -22.14 -25.86
CA PRO A 145 -30.57 -22.95 -26.88
C PRO A 145 -31.64 -22.19 -27.67
N ARG A 146 -32.35 -21.23 -27.03
CA ARG A 146 -33.40 -20.41 -27.64
C ARG A 146 -32.89 -19.21 -28.43
N ALA A 147 -31.57 -18.98 -28.45
CA ALA A 147 -30.95 -17.84 -29.15
C ALA A 147 -29.68 -18.26 -29.88
N LYS A 148 -29.56 -19.55 -30.22
CA LYS A 148 -28.32 -20.10 -30.80
C LYS A 148 -28.03 -19.55 -32.17
N GLY A 149 -29.01 -19.38 -33.04
CA GLY A 149 -28.82 -18.92 -34.43
C GLY A 149 -28.32 -17.51 -34.52
N CYS A 150 -28.95 -16.58 -33.82
CA CYS A 150 -28.54 -15.17 -33.80
C CYS A 150 -27.19 -14.95 -33.08
N THR A 151 -26.92 -15.72 -32.00
CA THR A 151 -25.62 -15.69 -31.30
C THR A 151 -24.49 -16.14 -32.22
N ILE A 152 -24.67 -17.27 -32.92
CA ILE A 152 -23.70 -17.82 -33.87
C ILE A 152 -23.51 -16.86 -35.06
N ALA A 153 -24.59 -16.25 -35.57
CA ALA A 153 -24.50 -15.27 -36.64
C ALA A 153 -23.63 -14.07 -36.25
N ALA A 154 -23.83 -13.55 -35.02
CA ALA A 154 -23.01 -12.47 -34.49
C ALA A 154 -21.52 -12.85 -34.35
N ALA A 155 -21.24 -14.01 -33.78
CA ALA A 155 -19.88 -14.54 -33.64
C ALA A 155 -19.19 -14.77 -34.99
N ARG A 156 -19.94 -15.29 -35.99
CA ARG A 156 -19.46 -15.51 -37.37
C ARG A 156 -19.04 -14.20 -38.04
N VAL A 157 -19.86 -13.17 -37.95
CA VAL A 157 -19.53 -11.82 -38.49
C VAL A 157 -18.20 -11.32 -37.95
N VAL A 158 -17.99 -11.42 -36.63
CA VAL A 158 -16.75 -11.00 -35.97
C VAL A 158 -15.56 -11.87 -36.44
N LEU A 159 -15.73 -13.20 -36.46
CA LEU A 159 -14.67 -14.15 -36.88
C LEU A 159 -14.22 -13.88 -38.33
N GLU A 160 -15.17 -13.77 -39.26
CA GLU A 160 -14.88 -13.60 -40.67
C GLU A 160 -14.11 -12.29 -40.94
N ALA A 161 -14.52 -11.20 -40.29
CA ALA A 161 -13.83 -9.92 -40.39
C ALA A 161 -12.44 -9.97 -39.73
N ALA A 162 -12.31 -10.61 -38.57
CA ALA A 162 -11.03 -10.77 -37.87
C ALA A 162 -10.05 -11.58 -38.72
N VAL A 163 -10.49 -12.70 -39.32
CA VAL A 163 -9.65 -13.55 -40.16
C VAL A 163 -9.25 -12.81 -41.44
N ALA A 164 -10.17 -12.08 -42.08
CA ALA A 164 -9.87 -11.25 -43.25
C ALA A 164 -8.84 -10.16 -42.94
N ALA A 165 -8.80 -9.66 -41.68
CA ALA A 165 -7.80 -8.68 -41.22
C ALA A 165 -6.47 -9.31 -40.75
N GLY A 166 -6.38 -10.66 -40.73
CA GLY A 166 -5.17 -11.42 -40.42
C GLY A 166 -5.19 -12.25 -39.16
N ALA A 167 -6.31 -12.34 -38.44
CA ALA A 167 -6.42 -13.21 -37.26
C ALA A 167 -6.31 -14.69 -37.66
N PRO A 168 -5.78 -15.58 -36.80
CA PRO A 168 -5.71 -17.00 -37.11
C PRO A 168 -7.10 -17.63 -37.24
N GLU A 169 -7.28 -18.51 -38.22
CA GLU A 169 -8.51 -19.29 -38.34
C GLU A 169 -8.72 -20.16 -37.09
N GLY A 170 -9.98 -20.20 -36.58
CA GLY A 170 -10.35 -20.93 -35.37
C GLY A 170 -10.19 -20.17 -34.06
N ILE A 171 -9.77 -18.90 -34.10
CA ILE A 171 -9.62 -18.06 -32.89
C ILE A 171 -10.98 -17.84 -32.16
N ILE A 172 -12.07 -17.87 -32.88
CA ILE A 172 -13.44 -17.86 -32.37
C ILE A 172 -14.14 -19.12 -32.83
N ALA A 173 -14.77 -19.86 -31.90
CA ALA A 173 -15.59 -21.03 -32.18
C ALA A 173 -16.90 -20.98 -31.36
N TRP A 174 -17.83 -21.87 -31.65
CA TRP A 174 -19.12 -21.94 -30.97
C TRP A 174 -19.67 -23.36 -30.95
N ILE A 175 -20.63 -23.61 -30.04
CA ILE A 175 -21.37 -24.87 -29.93
C ILE A 175 -22.66 -24.74 -30.77
N ASP A 176 -22.81 -25.57 -31.84
CA ASP A 176 -23.97 -25.54 -32.73
C ASP A 176 -25.19 -26.18 -32.15
N LYS A 177 -25.02 -27.18 -31.25
CA LYS A 177 -26.11 -27.82 -30.52
C LYS A 177 -25.88 -27.67 -29.02
N PRO A 178 -26.17 -26.49 -28.42
CA PRO A 178 -25.90 -26.25 -27.03
C PRO A 178 -26.70 -27.17 -26.12
N SER A 179 -25.97 -27.75 -25.16
CA SER A 179 -26.53 -28.59 -24.08
C SER A 179 -25.83 -28.23 -22.77
N LEU A 180 -26.41 -28.59 -21.65
CA LEU A 180 -25.81 -28.41 -20.33
C LEU A 180 -24.47 -29.17 -20.23
N GLU A 181 -24.39 -30.36 -20.81
CA GLU A 181 -23.21 -31.20 -20.83
C GLU A 181 -22.04 -30.50 -21.58
N LEU A 182 -22.27 -30.03 -22.80
CA LEU A 182 -21.27 -29.35 -23.61
C LEU A 182 -20.84 -28.00 -22.99
N THR A 183 -21.81 -27.28 -22.40
CA THR A 183 -21.50 -26.03 -21.66
C THR A 183 -20.63 -26.32 -20.46
N ASN A 184 -20.88 -27.33 -19.68
CA ASN A 184 -20.07 -27.75 -18.56
C ASN A 184 -18.67 -28.22 -19.01
N GLN A 185 -18.62 -28.94 -20.15
CA GLN A 185 -17.32 -29.38 -20.71
C GLN A 185 -16.47 -28.19 -21.12
N VAL A 186 -16.97 -27.23 -21.89
CA VAL A 186 -16.17 -26.07 -22.30
C VAL A 186 -15.73 -25.25 -21.10
N MET A 187 -16.54 -25.13 -20.05
CA MET A 187 -16.15 -24.47 -18.81
C MET A 187 -15.00 -25.19 -18.08
N ARG A 188 -14.96 -26.53 -18.10
CA ARG A 188 -13.87 -27.30 -17.49
C ARG A 188 -12.56 -27.27 -18.28
N GLU A 189 -12.65 -27.16 -19.61
CA GLU A 189 -11.49 -27.30 -20.50
C GLU A 189 -10.86 -25.94 -20.91
N ALA A 190 -11.59 -24.84 -20.82
CA ALA A 190 -11.09 -23.49 -21.07
C ALA A 190 -10.15 -22.98 -19.95
N ASP A 191 -9.46 -21.87 -20.22
CA ASP A 191 -8.54 -21.25 -19.26
C ASP A 191 -9.22 -20.20 -18.39
N LEU A 192 -10.27 -19.54 -18.91
CA LEU A 192 -11.13 -18.60 -18.18
C LEU A 192 -12.57 -18.76 -18.64
N ILE A 193 -13.49 -18.59 -17.71
CA ILE A 193 -14.94 -18.57 -17.98
C ILE A 193 -15.47 -17.14 -17.91
N LEU A 194 -16.16 -16.72 -18.96
CA LEU A 194 -16.87 -15.44 -19.01
C LEU A 194 -18.39 -15.71 -19.14
N ALA A 195 -19.06 -15.85 -17.99
CA ALA A 195 -20.45 -16.29 -17.93
C ALA A 195 -21.42 -15.13 -17.71
N THR A 196 -22.43 -15.04 -18.58
CA THR A 196 -23.60 -14.18 -18.37
C THR A 196 -24.83 -15.05 -18.47
N GLY A 197 -25.58 -15.15 -17.38
CA GLY A 197 -26.74 -16.06 -17.34
C GLY A 197 -27.47 -16.05 -16.00
N GLY A 198 -28.47 -16.88 -15.84
CA GLY A 198 -29.20 -17.03 -14.59
C GLY A 198 -28.33 -17.59 -13.44
N PRO A 199 -28.80 -17.50 -12.17
CA PRO A 199 -28.03 -17.87 -10.99
C PRO A 199 -27.43 -19.28 -11.03
N GLY A 200 -28.16 -20.24 -11.57
CA GLY A 200 -27.68 -21.63 -11.69
C GLY A 200 -26.45 -21.75 -12.62
N MET A 201 -26.43 -21.02 -13.73
CA MET A 201 -25.32 -21.03 -14.68
C MET A 201 -24.08 -20.31 -14.10
N VAL A 202 -24.27 -19.22 -13.41
CA VAL A 202 -23.20 -18.50 -12.70
C VAL A 202 -22.59 -19.38 -11.62
N LYS A 203 -23.44 -20.07 -10.83
CA LYS A 203 -22.98 -21.06 -9.84
C LYS A 203 -22.18 -22.20 -10.49
N ALA A 204 -22.62 -22.71 -11.63
CA ALA A 204 -21.89 -23.75 -12.36
C ALA A 204 -20.53 -23.26 -12.85
N ALA A 205 -20.44 -22.01 -13.35
CA ALA A 205 -19.19 -21.40 -13.76
C ALA A 205 -18.17 -21.32 -12.60
N TYR A 206 -18.57 -20.80 -11.45
CA TYR A 206 -17.71 -20.74 -10.26
C TYR A 206 -17.39 -22.10 -9.64
N SER A 207 -18.22 -23.11 -9.86
CA SER A 207 -18.02 -24.48 -9.36
C SER A 207 -17.20 -25.36 -10.32
N SER A 208 -16.78 -24.85 -11.47
CA SER A 208 -16.09 -25.63 -12.52
C SER A 208 -14.62 -25.95 -12.18
N GLY A 209 -14.03 -25.28 -11.17
CA GLY A 209 -12.62 -25.39 -10.84
C GLY A 209 -11.69 -24.53 -11.73
N LYS A 210 -12.27 -23.68 -12.58
CA LYS A 210 -11.54 -22.71 -13.43
C LYS A 210 -11.79 -21.28 -12.95
N PRO A 211 -10.86 -20.35 -13.22
CA PRO A 211 -11.14 -18.93 -13.05
C PRO A 211 -12.39 -18.54 -13.81
N ALA A 212 -13.28 -17.79 -13.14
CA ALA A 212 -14.56 -17.39 -13.73
C ALA A 212 -14.88 -15.93 -13.45
N LEU A 213 -15.42 -15.27 -14.46
CA LEU A 213 -16.03 -13.94 -14.40
C LEU A 213 -17.52 -14.13 -14.70
N GLY A 214 -18.28 -14.40 -13.66
CA GLY A 214 -19.73 -14.65 -13.74
C GLY A 214 -20.49 -13.44 -13.21
N VAL A 215 -21.67 -13.19 -13.77
CA VAL A 215 -22.55 -12.09 -13.39
C VAL A 215 -23.90 -12.62 -12.97
N GLY A 216 -24.32 -12.25 -11.76
CA GLY A 216 -25.60 -12.59 -11.17
C GLY A 216 -26.77 -11.74 -11.68
N PRO A 217 -28.00 -12.03 -11.19
CA PRO A 217 -29.19 -11.21 -11.47
C PRO A 217 -29.07 -9.83 -10.83
N GLY A 218 -29.77 -8.85 -11.40
CA GLY A 218 -29.90 -7.52 -10.86
C GLY A 218 -31.31 -7.23 -10.34
N ASN A 219 -31.44 -6.61 -9.19
CA ASN A 219 -32.70 -6.14 -8.64
C ASN A 219 -32.58 -4.68 -8.21
N THR A 220 -32.38 -3.80 -9.19
CA THR A 220 -32.04 -2.38 -8.98
C THR A 220 -33.21 -1.59 -8.41
N PRO A 221 -33.16 -1.06 -7.18
CA PRO A 221 -34.08 -0.06 -6.68
C PRO A 221 -33.64 1.34 -7.14
N ALA A 222 -34.61 2.22 -7.42
CA ALA A 222 -34.39 3.64 -7.64
C ALA A 222 -35.06 4.45 -6.53
N VAL A 223 -34.30 5.08 -5.66
CA VAL A 223 -34.82 5.99 -4.63
C VAL A 223 -35.02 7.37 -5.25
N ILE A 224 -36.20 7.95 -5.05
CA ILE A 224 -36.52 9.33 -5.49
C ILE A 224 -36.73 10.18 -4.25
N ASP A 225 -35.75 11.04 -3.95
CA ASP A 225 -35.76 11.98 -2.83
C ASP A 225 -36.61 13.21 -3.11
N ASP A 226 -37.06 13.89 -2.07
CA ASP A 226 -37.85 15.11 -2.19
C ASP A 226 -37.13 16.31 -2.85
N SER A 227 -35.78 16.28 -2.85
CA SER A 227 -34.93 17.24 -3.56
C SER A 227 -34.72 16.91 -5.04
N ALA A 228 -35.22 15.75 -5.52
CA ALA A 228 -35.03 15.32 -6.90
C ALA A 228 -35.76 16.17 -7.91
N ASP A 229 -35.18 16.33 -9.11
CA ASP A 229 -35.93 16.73 -10.29
C ASP A 229 -36.87 15.58 -10.72
N ILE A 230 -38.17 15.72 -10.41
CA ILE A 230 -39.16 14.69 -10.67
C ILE A 230 -39.26 14.37 -12.18
N LEU A 231 -39.16 15.39 -13.04
CA LEU A 231 -39.25 15.17 -14.48
C LEU A 231 -38.07 14.35 -14.99
N LEU A 232 -36.85 14.65 -14.51
CA LEU A 232 -35.67 13.88 -14.84
C LEU A 232 -35.78 12.45 -14.29
N ALA A 233 -36.15 12.30 -13.04
CA ALA A 233 -36.23 10.99 -12.38
C ALA A 233 -37.22 10.04 -13.08
N VAL A 234 -38.45 10.49 -13.28
CA VAL A 234 -39.50 9.71 -13.94
C VAL A 234 -39.15 9.42 -15.42
N SER A 235 -38.63 10.40 -16.15
CA SER A 235 -38.19 10.17 -17.54
C SER A 235 -37.06 9.16 -17.63
N SER A 236 -36.09 9.24 -16.73
CA SER A 236 -34.96 8.30 -16.67
C SER A 236 -35.42 6.88 -16.37
N VAL A 237 -36.28 6.72 -15.38
CA VAL A 237 -36.83 5.37 -15.02
C VAL A 237 -37.63 4.79 -16.19
N ILE A 238 -38.49 5.59 -16.84
CA ILE A 238 -39.25 5.12 -18.00
C ILE A 238 -38.31 4.73 -19.14
N HIS A 239 -37.36 5.61 -19.48
CA HIS A 239 -36.37 5.33 -20.53
C HIS A 239 -35.61 4.03 -20.26
N SER A 240 -35.12 3.85 -19.05
CA SER A 240 -34.40 2.65 -18.63
C SER A 240 -35.26 1.39 -18.62
N LYS A 241 -36.48 1.47 -18.10
CA LYS A 241 -37.38 0.32 -17.93
C LYS A 241 -38.06 -0.15 -19.20
N THR A 242 -38.24 0.75 -20.18
CA THR A 242 -38.79 0.39 -21.48
C THR A 242 -37.75 -0.05 -22.50
N PHE A 243 -36.47 0.28 -22.26
CA PHE A 243 -35.40 -0.10 -23.17
C PHE A 243 -35.29 -1.62 -23.32
N ASP A 244 -35.48 -2.07 -24.52
CA ASP A 244 -35.57 -3.51 -24.89
C ASP A 244 -36.52 -4.31 -23.97
N ASN A 245 -37.67 -3.68 -23.63
CA ASN A 245 -38.64 -4.20 -22.67
C ASN A 245 -38.03 -4.61 -21.31
N GLY A 246 -37.12 -3.84 -20.80
CA GLY A 246 -36.51 -4.04 -19.46
C GLY A 246 -35.50 -5.19 -19.35
N MET A 247 -34.92 -5.62 -20.46
CA MET A 247 -33.99 -6.76 -20.49
C MET A 247 -32.53 -6.38 -20.26
N ILE A 248 -32.23 -5.32 -19.54
CA ILE A 248 -30.89 -5.11 -18.97
C ILE A 248 -30.96 -5.37 -17.47
N CYS A 249 -30.02 -6.18 -16.96
CA CYS A 249 -29.97 -6.57 -15.55
C CYS A 249 -29.79 -5.39 -14.58
N ALA A 250 -29.27 -4.25 -15.04
CA ALA A 250 -29.20 -3.01 -14.28
C ALA A 250 -30.47 -2.15 -14.34
N SER A 251 -31.50 -2.57 -15.12
CA SER A 251 -32.78 -1.83 -15.22
C SER A 251 -33.50 -1.79 -13.88
N GLU A 252 -34.15 -0.67 -13.58
CA GLU A 252 -34.90 -0.47 -12.35
C GLU A 252 -36.02 -1.53 -12.22
N GLN A 253 -36.04 -2.22 -11.10
CA GLN A 253 -37.08 -3.18 -10.77
C GLN A 253 -38.10 -2.57 -9.82
N SER A 254 -37.71 -1.53 -9.10
CA SER A 254 -38.53 -0.85 -8.10
C SER A 254 -38.20 0.63 -8.07
N VAL A 255 -39.19 1.47 -7.77
CA VAL A 255 -39.00 2.85 -7.36
C VAL A 255 -39.46 3.01 -5.91
N VAL A 256 -38.65 3.67 -5.09
CA VAL A 256 -38.95 3.98 -3.69
C VAL A 256 -39.03 5.49 -3.57
N VAL A 257 -40.24 6.01 -3.35
CA VAL A 257 -40.52 7.43 -3.43
C VAL A 257 -40.87 7.98 -2.06
N LEU A 258 -40.29 9.12 -1.67
CA LEU A 258 -40.64 9.78 -0.41
C LEU A 258 -42.09 10.24 -0.42
N ASP A 259 -42.76 10.08 0.70
CA ASP A 259 -44.21 10.41 0.87
C ASP A 259 -44.55 11.84 0.46
N SER A 260 -43.69 12.80 0.75
CA SER A 260 -43.86 14.23 0.44
C SER A 260 -44.05 14.53 -1.07
N ILE A 261 -43.53 13.66 -1.93
CA ILE A 261 -43.55 13.82 -3.38
C ILE A 261 -44.26 12.67 -4.13
N TYR A 262 -44.71 11.65 -3.40
CA TYR A 262 -45.19 10.39 -3.97
C TYR A 262 -46.30 10.59 -5.00
N ASP A 263 -47.32 11.34 -4.67
CA ASP A 263 -48.48 11.54 -5.56
C ASP A 263 -48.10 12.37 -6.82
N ARG A 264 -47.13 13.27 -6.68
CA ARG A 264 -46.57 14.02 -7.82
C ARG A 264 -45.79 13.12 -8.76
N VAL A 265 -44.95 12.25 -8.22
CA VAL A 265 -44.18 11.25 -8.99
C VAL A 265 -45.13 10.28 -9.71
N LYS A 266 -46.13 9.77 -8.99
CA LYS A 266 -47.18 8.89 -9.57
C LYS A 266 -47.92 9.58 -10.72
N ALA A 267 -48.36 10.82 -10.52
CA ALA A 267 -49.04 11.60 -11.55
C ALA A 267 -48.16 11.79 -12.80
N GLU A 268 -46.86 12.03 -12.62
CA GLU A 268 -45.94 12.19 -13.74
C GLU A 268 -45.72 10.86 -14.50
N PHE A 269 -45.65 9.72 -13.83
CA PHE A 269 -45.63 8.39 -14.50
C PHE A 269 -46.89 8.17 -15.34
N ILE A 270 -48.07 8.44 -14.82
CA ILE A 270 -49.34 8.30 -15.54
C ILE A 270 -49.35 9.22 -16.75
N LYS A 271 -48.99 10.51 -16.56
CA LYS A 271 -48.93 11.52 -17.65
C LYS A 271 -48.04 11.06 -18.80
N ARG A 272 -46.95 10.31 -18.50
CA ARG A 272 -46.02 9.81 -19.52
C ARG A 272 -46.37 8.43 -20.08
N GLY A 273 -47.57 7.94 -19.81
CA GLY A 273 -48.12 6.69 -20.40
C GLY A 273 -47.84 5.42 -19.66
N CYS A 274 -47.48 5.49 -18.36
CA CYS A 274 -47.43 4.33 -17.48
C CYS A 274 -48.85 4.02 -16.94
N TYR A 275 -49.13 2.75 -16.74
CA TYR A 275 -50.41 2.27 -16.21
C TYR A 275 -50.23 1.83 -14.74
N VAL A 276 -50.92 2.48 -13.84
CA VAL A 276 -50.94 2.11 -12.42
C VAL A 276 -52.07 1.13 -12.18
N LEU A 277 -51.70 -0.06 -11.77
CA LEU A 277 -52.64 -1.19 -11.51
C LEU A 277 -53.52 -0.86 -10.29
N ASN A 278 -54.80 -1.21 -10.35
CA ASN A 278 -55.66 -1.21 -9.16
C ASN A 278 -55.45 -2.49 -8.32
N ALA A 279 -56.07 -2.61 -7.16
CA ALA A 279 -55.85 -3.71 -6.24
C ALA A 279 -56.12 -5.12 -6.82
N GLU A 280 -57.18 -5.27 -7.64
CA GLU A 280 -57.52 -6.54 -8.29
C GLU A 280 -56.49 -6.86 -9.40
N GLU A 281 -56.09 -5.87 -10.16
CA GLU A 281 -55.13 -6.01 -11.25
C GLU A 281 -53.72 -6.33 -10.71
N ILE A 282 -53.34 -5.75 -9.58
CA ILE A 282 -52.08 -6.10 -8.88
C ILE A 282 -52.03 -7.61 -8.57
N ASP A 283 -53.11 -8.20 -8.03
CA ASP A 283 -53.13 -9.60 -7.68
C ASP A 283 -53.03 -10.51 -8.91
N LYS A 284 -53.67 -10.14 -10.02
CA LYS A 284 -53.56 -10.85 -11.30
C LYS A 284 -52.14 -10.77 -11.89
N VAL A 285 -51.56 -9.61 -11.89
CA VAL A 285 -50.16 -9.41 -12.38
C VAL A 285 -49.18 -10.12 -11.45
N ARG A 286 -49.35 -10.01 -10.12
CA ARG A 286 -48.54 -10.71 -9.11
C ARG A 286 -48.48 -12.22 -9.38
N ALA A 287 -49.61 -12.84 -9.64
CA ALA A 287 -49.70 -14.28 -9.97
C ALA A 287 -49.04 -14.62 -11.31
N THR A 288 -48.84 -13.65 -12.18
CA THR A 288 -48.21 -13.81 -13.50
C THR A 288 -46.70 -13.62 -13.49
N ILE A 289 -46.14 -12.83 -12.55
CA ILE A 289 -44.71 -12.56 -12.46
C ILE A 289 -43.91 -13.82 -12.12
N LEU A 290 -44.38 -14.58 -11.11
CA LEU A 290 -43.72 -15.83 -10.68
C LEU A 290 -44.63 -17.04 -10.96
N ILE A 291 -43.99 -18.12 -11.43
CA ILE A 291 -44.61 -19.44 -11.55
C ILE A 291 -43.75 -20.44 -10.78
N ASN A 292 -44.33 -21.09 -9.79
CA ASN A 292 -43.66 -22.07 -8.91
C ASN A 292 -42.42 -21.44 -8.25
N GLY A 293 -42.47 -20.16 -7.85
CA GLY A 293 -41.38 -19.42 -7.21
C GLY A 293 -40.26 -18.97 -8.14
N ALA A 294 -40.34 -19.21 -9.44
CA ALA A 294 -39.38 -18.77 -10.43
C ALA A 294 -39.97 -17.72 -11.38
N LEU A 295 -39.13 -16.83 -11.92
CA LEU A 295 -39.54 -15.82 -12.89
C LEU A 295 -40.24 -16.49 -14.09
N ASN A 296 -41.42 -16.01 -14.43
CA ASN A 296 -42.16 -16.50 -15.58
C ASN A 296 -41.47 -16.13 -16.89
N ALA A 297 -40.90 -17.12 -17.56
CA ALA A 297 -40.19 -16.91 -18.82
C ALA A 297 -41.03 -16.28 -19.94
N LYS A 298 -42.38 -16.35 -19.83
CA LYS A 298 -43.31 -15.76 -20.85
C LYS A 298 -43.44 -14.25 -20.76
N ILE A 299 -43.06 -13.62 -19.65
CA ILE A 299 -43.09 -12.15 -19.50
C ILE A 299 -41.77 -11.48 -19.86
N VAL A 300 -40.67 -12.24 -19.89
CA VAL A 300 -39.35 -11.71 -20.13
C VAL A 300 -39.27 -11.06 -21.51
N GLY A 301 -38.93 -9.76 -21.56
CA GLY A 301 -38.81 -9.01 -22.79
C GLY A 301 -40.12 -8.76 -23.55
N GLN A 302 -41.27 -8.98 -22.93
CA GLN A 302 -42.57 -8.67 -23.52
C GLN A 302 -43.01 -7.22 -23.23
N SER A 303 -43.90 -6.69 -24.05
CA SER A 303 -44.49 -5.35 -23.78
C SER A 303 -45.42 -5.39 -22.55
N ALA A 304 -45.66 -4.21 -21.97
CA ALA A 304 -46.57 -4.03 -20.83
C ALA A 304 -47.99 -4.54 -21.18
N HIS A 305 -48.47 -4.25 -22.38
CA HIS A 305 -49.77 -4.71 -22.89
C HIS A 305 -49.82 -6.26 -22.98
N THR A 306 -48.78 -6.91 -23.54
CA THR A 306 -48.72 -8.36 -23.63
C THR A 306 -48.75 -9.04 -22.26
N ILE A 307 -48.04 -8.46 -21.29
CA ILE A 307 -47.95 -8.98 -19.90
C ILE A 307 -49.33 -8.83 -19.23
N ALA A 308 -50.00 -7.69 -19.38
CA ALA A 308 -51.32 -7.42 -18.86
C ALA A 308 -52.34 -8.42 -19.44
N ALA A 309 -52.30 -8.65 -20.76
CA ALA A 309 -53.15 -9.64 -21.42
C ALA A 309 -52.93 -11.08 -20.87
N LEU A 310 -51.67 -11.48 -20.62
CA LEU A 310 -51.31 -12.74 -19.97
C LEU A 310 -51.87 -12.86 -18.54
N ALA A 311 -51.97 -11.73 -17.83
CA ALA A 311 -52.54 -11.67 -16.49
C ALA A 311 -54.09 -11.53 -16.49
N GLY A 312 -54.70 -11.38 -17.64
CA GLY A 312 -56.17 -11.12 -17.74
C GLY A 312 -56.55 -9.71 -17.27
N VAL A 313 -55.69 -8.73 -17.54
CA VAL A 313 -55.88 -7.32 -17.25
C VAL A 313 -55.96 -6.55 -18.58
N ASP A 314 -56.95 -5.67 -18.71
CA ASP A 314 -57.12 -4.85 -19.92
C ASP A 314 -56.44 -3.50 -19.73
N VAL A 315 -55.39 -3.22 -20.54
CA VAL A 315 -54.64 -1.96 -20.52
C VAL A 315 -54.45 -1.45 -21.92
N PRO A 316 -54.30 -0.13 -22.13
CA PRO A 316 -54.04 0.45 -23.44
C PRO A 316 -52.80 -0.19 -24.10
N GLU A 317 -52.84 -0.42 -25.39
CA GLU A 317 -51.74 -0.94 -26.19
C GLU A 317 -50.51 -0.04 -26.07
N THR A 318 -50.72 1.26 -25.83
CA THR A 318 -49.68 2.27 -25.63
C THR A 318 -49.10 2.31 -24.21
N ALA A 319 -49.61 1.44 -23.30
CA ALA A 319 -49.09 1.41 -21.94
C ALA A 319 -47.56 1.03 -21.94
N LYS A 320 -46.73 1.91 -21.34
CA LYS A 320 -45.28 1.72 -21.34
C LYS A 320 -44.78 0.79 -20.24
N ILE A 321 -45.33 0.95 -19.04
CA ILE A 321 -44.93 0.20 -17.85
C ILE A 321 -46.19 -0.12 -17.02
N LEU A 322 -46.30 -1.31 -16.50
CA LEU A 322 -47.26 -1.69 -15.46
C LEU A 322 -46.68 -1.38 -14.09
N ILE A 323 -47.30 -0.50 -13.33
CA ILE A 323 -46.82 -0.09 -12.00
C ILE A 323 -47.74 -0.74 -10.93
N GLY A 324 -47.14 -1.54 -10.07
CA GLY A 324 -47.80 -2.08 -8.87
C GLY A 324 -47.40 -1.28 -7.62
N GLU A 325 -48.37 -0.64 -6.98
CA GLU A 325 -48.18 -0.03 -5.66
C GLU A 325 -48.16 -1.12 -4.59
N VAL A 326 -47.01 -1.45 -4.04
CA VAL A 326 -46.80 -2.52 -3.08
C VAL A 326 -46.09 -2.04 -1.84
N THR A 327 -46.25 -2.75 -0.72
CA THR A 327 -45.67 -2.32 0.56
C THR A 327 -44.54 -3.23 1.04
N SER A 328 -44.62 -4.55 0.71
CA SER A 328 -43.58 -5.50 1.13
C SER A 328 -42.40 -5.49 0.18
N THR A 329 -41.18 -5.43 0.74
CA THR A 329 -39.92 -5.61 0.04
C THR A 329 -39.37 -7.00 0.14
N ASP A 330 -40.07 -7.92 0.85
CA ASP A 330 -39.71 -9.32 1.00
C ASP A 330 -39.90 -10.08 -0.31
N LEU A 331 -39.06 -11.08 -0.58
CA LEU A 331 -39.16 -11.93 -1.78
C LEU A 331 -40.40 -12.85 -1.84
N SER A 332 -41.24 -12.86 -0.82
CA SER A 332 -42.62 -13.43 -0.93
C SER A 332 -43.54 -12.56 -1.80
N GLU A 333 -43.20 -11.28 -1.97
CA GLU A 333 -43.88 -10.35 -2.89
C GLU A 333 -43.27 -10.47 -4.30
N ALA A 334 -44.05 -10.89 -5.27
CA ALA A 334 -43.57 -11.08 -6.64
C ALA A 334 -43.02 -9.78 -7.28
N PHE A 335 -43.61 -8.63 -6.95
CA PHE A 335 -43.12 -7.33 -7.44
C PHE A 335 -41.75 -6.98 -6.88
N ALA A 336 -41.28 -7.57 -5.77
CA ALA A 336 -39.96 -7.32 -5.21
C ALA A 336 -38.82 -8.00 -5.98
N HIS A 337 -39.15 -8.95 -6.90
CA HIS A 337 -38.14 -9.68 -7.69
C HIS A 337 -37.65 -8.92 -8.92
N GLU A 338 -36.52 -9.40 -9.51
CA GLU A 338 -36.16 -9.11 -10.88
C GLU A 338 -37.21 -9.60 -11.85
N LYS A 339 -37.67 -8.76 -12.78
CA LYS A 339 -38.76 -9.09 -13.68
C LYS A 339 -38.34 -9.13 -15.15
N LEU A 340 -37.23 -8.52 -15.52
CA LEU A 340 -36.71 -8.44 -16.90
C LEU A 340 -37.81 -8.08 -17.93
N SER A 341 -38.69 -7.16 -17.55
CA SER A 341 -39.91 -6.78 -18.27
C SER A 341 -40.35 -5.39 -17.81
N PRO A 342 -41.24 -4.68 -18.55
CA PRO A 342 -41.75 -3.37 -18.17
C PRO A 342 -42.84 -3.46 -17.07
N VAL A 343 -42.50 -4.15 -15.97
CA VAL A 343 -43.26 -4.22 -14.74
C VAL A 343 -42.45 -3.64 -13.61
N LEU A 344 -42.98 -2.65 -12.89
CA LEU A 344 -42.29 -1.86 -11.90
C LEU A 344 -43.02 -1.89 -10.56
N ALA A 345 -42.31 -2.15 -9.48
CA ALA A 345 -42.85 -1.95 -8.13
C ALA A 345 -42.73 -0.49 -7.73
N MET A 346 -43.72 0.09 -7.05
CA MET A 346 -43.68 1.43 -6.51
C MET A 346 -43.97 1.38 -5.02
N TYR A 347 -42.99 1.83 -4.24
CA TYR A 347 -43.01 1.87 -2.76
C TYR A 347 -43.11 3.30 -2.28
N ARG A 348 -43.90 3.52 -1.22
CA ARG A 348 -43.96 4.77 -0.48
C ARG A 348 -43.00 4.67 0.70
N ALA A 349 -42.20 5.69 0.93
CA ALA A 349 -41.28 5.81 2.07
C ALA A 349 -41.61 7.04 2.90
N SER A 350 -41.65 6.90 4.23
CA SER A 350 -41.91 7.99 5.15
C SER A 350 -40.87 9.09 5.12
N ASP A 351 -39.62 8.74 4.94
CA ASP A 351 -38.44 9.58 4.87
C ASP A 351 -37.31 8.91 4.10
N PHE A 352 -36.18 9.60 3.97
CA PHE A 352 -35.04 9.09 3.24
C PHE A 352 -34.39 7.85 3.91
N ALA A 353 -34.41 7.74 5.23
CA ALA A 353 -33.89 6.59 5.94
C ALA A 353 -34.74 5.34 5.69
N ASP A 354 -36.06 5.45 5.67
CA ASP A 354 -36.98 4.39 5.32
C ASP A 354 -36.81 3.99 3.84
N ALA A 355 -36.62 4.97 2.94
CA ALA A 355 -36.34 4.69 1.52
C ALA A 355 -35.04 3.89 1.34
N MET A 356 -33.99 4.29 2.04
CA MET A 356 -32.71 3.54 2.03
C MET A 356 -32.88 2.11 2.58
N ASN A 357 -33.67 1.91 3.64
CA ASN A 357 -33.89 0.60 4.21
C ASN A 357 -34.63 -0.32 3.23
N LYS A 358 -35.68 0.18 2.58
CA LYS A 358 -36.39 -0.55 1.53
C LYS A 358 -35.48 -0.91 0.36
N ALA A 359 -34.69 0.06 -0.12
CA ALA A 359 -33.72 -0.16 -1.21
C ALA A 359 -32.64 -1.19 -0.83
N ASP A 360 -32.10 -1.12 0.39
CA ASP A 360 -31.10 -2.06 0.89
C ASP A 360 -31.65 -3.51 0.95
N THR A 361 -32.88 -3.70 1.43
CA THR A 361 -33.56 -5.00 1.43
C THR A 361 -33.71 -5.56 0.01
N LEU A 362 -34.21 -4.74 -0.92
CA LEU A 362 -34.40 -5.14 -2.32
C LEU A 362 -33.06 -5.53 -3.00
N VAL A 363 -31.97 -4.81 -2.70
CA VAL A 363 -30.63 -5.15 -3.22
C VAL A 363 -30.14 -6.46 -2.61
N LYS A 364 -30.19 -6.60 -1.29
CA LYS A 364 -29.65 -7.78 -0.59
C LYS A 364 -30.36 -9.07 -0.96
N ASP A 365 -31.67 -9.02 -1.06
CA ASP A 365 -32.47 -10.22 -1.26
C ASP A 365 -32.60 -10.67 -2.73
N GLY A 366 -32.50 -9.72 -3.69
CA GLY A 366 -32.76 -10.02 -5.09
C GLY A 366 -31.66 -9.67 -6.08
N GLY A 367 -30.65 -8.85 -5.68
CA GLY A 367 -29.61 -8.36 -6.59
C GLY A 367 -28.33 -7.95 -5.88
N TYR A 368 -27.92 -8.72 -4.89
CA TYR A 368 -26.80 -8.38 -4.02
C TYR A 368 -25.52 -8.11 -4.80
N GLY A 369 -24.95 -6.92 -4.59
CA GLY A 369 -23.73 -6.46 -5.26
C GLY A 369 -23.94 -5.85 -6.65
N HIS A 370 -25.15 -5.89 -7.24
CA HIS A 370 -25.30 -5.48 -8.64
C HIS A 370 -25.35 -3.96 -8.82
N THR A 371 -26.49 -3.31 -8.66
CA THR A 371 -26.69 -1.88 -8.95
C THR A 371 -27.77 -1.29 -8.05
N ALA A 372 -27.60 -0.05 -7.63
CA ALA A 372 -28.60 0.76 -6.97
C ALA A 372 -28.62 2.17 -7.58
N SER A 373 -29.78 2.83 -7.59
CA SER A 373 -29.96 4.16 -8.16
C SER A 373 -30.61 5.12 -7.17
N VAL A 374 -30.24 6.39 -7.24
CA VAL A 374 -30.82 7.45 -6.43
C VAL A 374 -30.98 8.74 -7.26
N TYR A 375 -32.11 9.41 -7.10
CA TYR A 375 -32.40 10.71 -7.68
C TYR A 375 -32.53 11.73 -6.54
N LEU A 376 -31.69 12.75 -6.56
CA LEU A 376 -31.64 13.81 -5.55
C LEU A 376 -30.87 15.03 -6.09
N ASP A 377 -30.97 16.16 -5.42
CA ASP A 377 -30.04 17.27 -5.67
C ASP A 377 -28.66 16.95 -5.06
N THR A 378 -27.63 16.91 -5.88
CA THR A 378 -26.27 16.45 -5.47
C THR A 378 -25.52 17.47 -4.62
N VAL A 379 -26.00 18.72 -4.52
CA VAL A 379 -25.40 19.77 -3.72
C VAL A 379 -26.04 19.81 -2.34
N SER A 380 -27.35 20.08 -2.28
CA SER A 380 -28.09 20.12 -1.00
C SER A 380 -28.31 18.74 -0.38
N GLY A 381 -28.34 17.68 -1.16
CA GLY A 381 -28.51 16.29 -0.74
C GLY A 381 -27.20 15.51 -0.56
N LYS A 382 -26.04 16.18 -0.48
CA LYS A 382 -24.73 15.51 -0.38
C LYS A 382 -24.65 14.50 0.77
N GLU A 383 -25.11 14.86 1.94
CA GLU A 383 -25.11 13.96 3.11
C GLU A 383 -26.01 12.74 2.89
N LYS A 384 -27.18 12.92 2.25
CA LYS A 384 -28.08 11.81 1.89
C LYS A 384 -27.40 10.88 0.86
N LEU A 385 -26.71 11.45 -0.12
CA LEU A 385 -25.96 10.67 -1.11
C LEU A 385 -24.85 9.86 -0.48
N ASP A 386 -24.07 10.45 0.42
CA ASP A 386 -22.98 9.75 1.11
C ASP A 386 -23.53 8.60 1.99
N ALA A 387 -24.60 8.85 2.73
CA ALA A 387 -25.28 7.83 3.53
C ALA A 387 -25.85 6.68 2.65
N PHE A 388 -26.42 7.02 1.50
CA PHE A 388 -26.92 6.03 0.55
C PHE A 388 -25.76 5.19 -0.01
N ALA A 389 -24.66 5.82 -0.42
CA ALA A 389 -23.48 5.14 -0.97
C ALA A 389 -22.82 4.21 0.04
N GLU A 390 -22.74 4.61 1.30
CA GLU A 390 -22.20 3.78 2.38
C GLU A 390 -23.07 2.56 2.68
N LYS A 391 -24.39 2.75 2.69
CA LYS A 391 -25.34 1.71 3.04
C LYS A 391 -25.52 0.66 1.95
N MET A 392 -25.62 1.08 0.68
CA MET A 392 -25.92 0.17 -0.42
C MET A 392 -24.79 -0.80 -0.71
N LYS A 393 -25.05 -2.09 -0.62
CA LYS A 393 -24.14 -3.17 -1.00
C LYS A 393 -24.27 -3.49 -2.51
N ALA A 394 -23.92 -2.49 -3.34
CA ALA A 394 -23.95 -2.56 -4.79
C ALA A 394 -22.65 -2.02 -5.37
N CYS A 395 -22.12 -2.66 -6.40
CA CYS A 395 -20.87 -2.25 -7.06
C CYS A 395 -21.05 -0.99 -7.93
N ARG A 396 -22.27 -0.67 -8.29
CA ARG A 396 -22.64 0.51 -9.07
C ARG A 396 -23.75 1.28 -8.37
N ILE A 397 -23.45 2.48 -7.98
CA ILE A 397 -24.42 3.45 -7.45
C ILE A 397 -24.57 4.55 -8.47
N LEU A 398 -25.74 4.65 -9.05
CA LEU A 398 -26.06 5.57 -10.13
C LEU A 398 -26.87 6.75 -9.60
N VAL A 399 -26.44 7.96 -9.91
CA VAL A 399 -27.06 9.19 -9.41
C VAL A 399 -27.66 9.95 -10.58
N ASN A 400 -28.96 10.27 -10.52
CA ASN A 400 -29.68 11.03 -11.52
C ASN A 400 -29.53 10.50 -12.96
N THR A 401 -29.48 9.17 -13.10
CA THR A 401 -29.12 8.49 -14.35
C THR A 401 -30.03 7.30 -14.60
N PRO A 402 -30.51 7.07 -15.85
CA PRO A 402 -31.24 5.85 -16.22
C PRO A 402 -30.38 4.62 -15.95
N SER A 403 -30.80 3.73 -15.07
CA SER A 403 -29.94 2.64 -14.55
C SER A 403 -29.47 1.67 -15.63
N SER A 404 -30.31 1.29 -16.57
CA SER A 404 -29.91 0.38 -17.65
C SER A 404 -28.77 0.92 -18.49
N HIS A 405 -28.81 2.18 -18.85
CA HIS A 405 -27.82 2.86 -19.68
C HIS A 405 -26.60 3.28 -18.84
N GLY A 406 -26.82 3.81 -17.65
CA GLY A 406 -25.73 4.21 -16.77
C GLY A 406 -24.90 3.03 -16.29
N GLY A 407 -25.53 1.89 -15.98
CA GLY A 407 -24.88 0.70 -15.46
C GLY A 407 -23.91 0.03 -16.44
N ILE A 408 -24.23 0.05 -17.73
CA ILE A 408 -23.34 -0.51 -18.76
C ILE A 408 -22.10 0.37 -19.04
N GLY A 409 -22.08 1.63 -18.56
CA GLY A 409 -20.93 2.54 -18.64
C GLY A 409 -20.84 3.36 -19.93
N ASP A 410 -19.98 4.39 -19.91
CA ASP A 410 -19.60 5.28 -21.04
C ASP A 410 -20.71 6.09 -21.70
N LEU A 411 -21.95 5.99 -21.25
CA LEU A 411 -23.07 6.79 -21.81
C LEU A 411 -23.37 8.05 -21.00
N TYR A 412 -23.42 7.92 -19.69
CA TYR A 412 -23.72 9.00 -18.75
C TYR A 412 -22.54 9.38 -17.85
N ASN A 413 -21.56 8.48 -17.72
CA ASN A 413 -20.31 8.72 -17.05
C ASN A 413 -19.16 8.07 -17.85
N PHE A 414 -18.34 8.88 -18.49
CA PHE A 414 -17.25 8.44 -19.38
C PHE A 414 -16.07 7.75 -18.66
N LYS A 415 -16.06 7.77 -17.33
CA LYS A 415 -15.04 7.03 -16.53
C LYS A 415 -15.51 5.66 -16.06
N LEU A 416 -16.82 5.40 -16.12
CA LEU A 416 -17.34 4.07 -15.90
C LEU A 416 -17.13 3.23 -17.17
N ALA A 417 -16.27 2.21 -17.07
CA ALA A 417 -15.88 1.38 -18.23
C ALA A 417 -17.10 0.72 -18.91
N PRO A 418 -17.20 0.78 -20.24
CA PRO A 418 -18.30 0.14 -20.95
C PRO A 418 -18.20 -1.39 -20.87
N SER A 419 -19.33 -2.04 -20.60
CA SER A 419 -19.39 -3.49 -20.49
C SER A 419 -20.83 -4.04 -20.64
N LEU A 420 -20.91 -5.27 -21.11
CA LEU A 420 -22.12 -6.10 -21.06
C LEU A 420 -21.99 -7.27 -20.06
N THR A 421 -21.00 -7.19 -19.17
CA THR A 421 -20.78 -8.12 -18.07
C THR A 421 -20.49 -7.32 -16.81
N LEU A 422 -21.51 -7.18 -15.96
CA LEU A 422 -21.52 -6.25 -14.83
C LEU A 422 -21.20 -6.98 -13.52
N GLY A 423 -19.95 -7.00 -13.09
CA GLY A 423 -19.53 -7.71 -11.87
C GLY A 423 -20.25 -7.22 -10.61
N CYS A 424 -20.55 -8.13 -9.69
CA CYS A 424 -21.29 -7.87 -8.46
C CYS A 424 -20.44 -8.03 -7.19
N GLY A 425 -19.11 -8.20 -7.34
CA GLY A 425 -18.17 -8.37 -6.24
C GLY A 425 -18.47 -9.61 -5.37
N SER A 426 -17.79 -9.70 -4.25
CA SER A 426 -18.00 -10.79 -3.29
C SER A 426 -19.42 -10.82 -2.72
N TRP A 427 -20.10 -9.69 -2.66
CA TRP A 427 -21.51 -9.61 -2.27
C TRP A 427 -22.41 -10.48 -3.16
N GLY A 428 -22.21 -10.39 -4.48
CA GLY A 428 -22.93 -11.22 -5.45
C GLY A 428 -22.27 -12.57 -5.74
N GLY A 429 -21.29 -12.99 -4.94
CA GLY A 429 -20.53 -14.22 -5.19
C GLY A 429 -19.69 -14.17 -6.47
N ASN A 430 -19.25 -12.97 -6.88
CA ASN A 430 -18.46 -12.76 -8.09
C ASN A 430 -16.99 -12.45 -7.78
N SER A 431 -16.10 -12.76 -8.73
CA SER A 431 -14.65 -12.47 -8.64
C SER A 431 -14.29 -11.01 -8.89
N VAL A 432 -15.21 -10.21 -9.45
CA VAL A 432 -14.97 -8.81 -9.80
C VAL A 432 -16.12 -7.91 -9.32
N SER A 433 -15.78 -6.72 -8.85
CA SER A 433 -16.71 -5.70 -8.34
C SER A 433 -16.91 -4.52 -9.32
N GLU A 434 -16.56 -4.68 -10.59
CA GLU A 434 -16.63 -3.64 -11.60
C GLU A 434 -17.10 -4.18 -12.94
N ASN A 435 -17.28 -3.28 -13.89
CA ASN A 435 -17.59 -3.63 -15.26
C ASN A 435 -16.43 -4.41 -15.89
N VAL A 436 -16.69 -5.63 -16.37
CA VAL A 436 -15.66 -6.48 -16.98
C VAL A 436 -15.23 -5.91 -18.32
N GLY A 437 -13.92 -5.75 -18.50
CA GLY A 437 -13.29 -5.25 -19.72
C GLY A 437 -11.96 -5.96 -19.99
N ILE A 438 -11.17 -5.40 -20.90
CA ILE A 438 -9.90 -6.00 -21.39
C ILE A 438 -8.91 -6.33 -20.28
N LYS A 439 -8.83 -5.52 -19.21
CA LYS A 439 -7.89 -5.75 -18.10
C LYS A 439 -8.13 -7.07 -17.35
N HIS A 440 -9.36 -7.60 -17.40
CA HIS A 440 -9.73 -8.86 -16.78
C HIS A 440 -9.40 -10.08 -17.65
N LEU A 441 -9.01 -9.85 -18.90
CA LEU A 441 -8.66 -10.86 -19.89
C LEU A 441 -7.15 -10.88 -20.21
N LEU A 442 -6.34 -10.33 -19.30
CA LEU A 442 -4.89 -10.28 -19.40
C LEU A 442 -4.24 -10.86 -18.15
N ASN A 443 -3.18 -11.63 -18.35
CA ASN A 443 -2.20 -11.90 -17.31
C ASN A 443 -1.14 -10.79 -17.35
N ILE A 444 -0.83 -10.21 -16.21
CA ILE A 444 0.19 -9.16 -16.10
C ILE A 444 1.43 -9.75 -15.43
N LYS A 445 2.53 -9.81 -16.19
CA LYS A 445 3.86 -10.12 -15.66
C LYS A 445 4.52 -8.83 -15.20
N THR A 446 5.06 -8.83 -13.99
CA THR A 446 5.86 -7.72 -13.47
C THR A 446 7.34 -8.08 -13.53
N VAL A 447 8.11 -7.28 -14.27
CA VAL A 447 9.57 -7.31 -14.22
C VAL A 447 10.00 -6.25 -13.22
N ALA A 448 10.70 -6.66 -12.19
CA ALA A 448 11.24 -5.76 -11.17
C ALA A 448 12.77 -5.76 -11.26
N ILE A 449 13.33 -4.67 -11.75
CA ILE A 449 14.77 -4.48 -11.83
C ILE A 449 15.25 -4.05 -10.45
N ARG A 450 16.34 -4.65 -9.95
CA ARG A 450 16.93 -4.26 -8.67
C ARG A 450 17.18 -2.75 -8.64
N ARG A 451 16.66 -2.11 -7.60
CA ARG A 451 16.93 -0.70 -7.28
C ARG A 451 17.40 -0.63 -5.83
N GLU A 452 18.41 0.16 -5.60
CA GLU A 452 18.86 0.51 -4.27
C GLU A 452 17.88 1.47 -3.62
N ASN A 453 17.81 1.46 -2.29
CA ASN A 453 17.03 2.45 -1.57
C ASN A 453 17.60 3.85 -1.81
N MET A 454 16.71 4.81 -2.05
CA MET A 454 17.09 6.22 -2.09
C MET A 454 17.55 6.64 -0.70
N LEU A 455 18.83 7.00 -0.56
CA LEU A 455 19.42 7.47 0.67
C LEU A 455 19.44 8.99 0.69
N TRP A 456 19.44 9.55 1.89
CA TRP A 456 19.69 10.95 2.14
C TRP A 456 20.68 11.09 3.28
N PHE A 457 21.38 12.22 3.34
CA PHE A 457 22.25 12.58 4.44
C PHE A 457 21.59 13.70 5.25
N ARG A 458 21.50 13.53 6.56
CA ARG A 458 21.01 14.54 7.49
C ARG A 458 22.04 14.87 8.55
N ALA A 459 22.21 16.17 8.81
CA ALA A 459 23.06 16.72 9.83
C ALA A 459 22.33 17.89 10.51
N PRO A 460 22.80 18.40 11.67
CA PRO A 460 22.30 19.64 12.22
C PRO A 460 22.34 20.78 11.21
N GLU A 461 21.38 21.69 11.28
CA GLU A 461 21.33 22.86 10.36
C GLU A 461 22.59 23.68 10.42
N LYS A 462 23.21 23.76 11.63
CA LYS A 462 24.52 24.42 11.85
C LYS A 462 25.36 23.64 12.87
N VAL A 463 26.64 23.53 12.58
CA VAL A 463 27.65 23.02 13.51
C VAL A 463 28.70 24.11 13.71
N TYR A 464 28.76 24.73 14.89
CA TYR A 464 29.84 25.60 15.31
C TYR A 464 30.99 24.76 15.87
N PHE A 465 32.18 25.00 15.44
CA PHE A 465 33.37 24.27 15.87
C PHE A 465 34.57 25.20 16.00
N LYS A 466 35.53 24.85 16.74
CA LYS A 466 36.74 25.49 17.22
C LYS A 466 36.64 25.99 18.66
N LYS A 467 37.76 25.93 19.32
CA LYS A 467 37.93 26.48 20.66
C LYS A 467 37.48 27.96 20.72
N GLY A 468 36.62 28.29 21.67
CA GLY A 468 36.12 29.66 21.86
C GLY A 468 34.94 30.02 20.94
N CYS A 469 34.28 29.09 20.26
CA CYS A 469 33.16 29.41 19.39
C CYS A 469 31.83 29.62 20.13
N LEU A 470 31.72 29.19 21.37
CA LEU A 470 30.48 29.25 22.17
C LEU A 470 29.82 30.64 22.19
N PRO A 471 30.50 31.74 22.56
CA PRO A 471 29.86 33.05 22.62
C PRO A 471 29.43 33.58 21.24
N VAL A 472 30.08 33.14 20.16
CA VAL A 472 29.71 33.49 18.78
C VAL A 472 28.44 32.77 18.36
N ALA A 473 28.38 31.50 18.62
CA ALA A 473 27.19 30.67 18.32
C ALA A 473 25.96 31.14 19.11
N LEU A 474 26.13 31.42 20.41
CA LEU A 474 25.03 31.90 21.26
C LEU A 474 24.50 33.27 20.81
N ALA A 475 25.34 34.14 20.22
CA ALA A 475 24.89 35.44 19.72
C ALA A 475 23.83 35.34 18.59
N GLU A 476 23.78 34.26 17.87
CA GLU A 476 22.70 34.00 16.85
C GLU A 476 21.32 33.80 17.50
N LEU A 477 21.28 33.39 18.75
CA LEU A 477 20.05 33.03 19.46
C LEU A 477 19.33 34.26 20.06
N LYS A 478 19.79 35.49 19.80
CA LYS A 478 19.29 36.75 20.34
C LYS A 478 17.77 37.01 20.14
N ASN A 479 17.15 36.33 19.19
CA ASN A 479 15.70 36.50 18.89
C ASN A 479 14.78 35.66 19.78
N TYR A 480 15.33 34.66 20.47
CA TYR A 480 14.56 33.84 21.41
C TYR A 480 14.33 34.59 22.71
N LYS A 481 13.32 34.17 23.49
CA LYS A 481 12.89 34.88 24.69
C LYS A 481 13.10 34.10 25.97
N LYS A 482 12.94 32.77 25.91
CA LYS A 482 13.00 31.90 27.07
C LYS A 482 13.83 30.66 26.79
N ALA A 483 14.95 30.52 27.47
CA ALA A 483 15.85 29.40 27.35
C ALA A 483 15.72 28.42 28.50
N PHE A 484 15.57 27.12 28.18
CA PHE A 484 15.62 26.04 29.14
C PHE A 484 16.93 25.26 29.00
N ILE A 485 17.76 25.29 30.05
CA ILE A 485 19.04 24.60 30.05
C ILE A 485 18.87 23.22 30.66
N VAL A 486 19.37 22.17 29.99
CA VAL A 486 19.37 20.78 30.49
C VAL A 486 20.80 20.35 30.70
N THR A 487 21.14 19.90 31.91
CA THR A 487 22.49 19.45 32.29
C THR A 487 22.46 18.48 33.47
N ASP A 488 23.62 18.00 33.90
CA ASP A 488 23.78 17.20 35.12
C ASP A 488 24.27 18.05 36.31
N ALA A 489 24.12 17.51 37.51
CA ALA A 489 24.46 18.20 38.74
C ALA A 489 25.96 18.57 38.86
N PHE A 490 26.85 17.71 38.36
CA PHE A 490 28.30 17.96 38.39
C PHE A 490 28.68 19.17 37.54
N LEU A 491 28.21 19.21 36.29
CA LEU A 491 28.48 20.32 35.37
C LEU A 491 27.90 21.64 35.88
N TYR A 492 26.68 21.60 36.42
CA TYR A 492 26.04 22.79 37.01
C TYR A 492 26.83 23.34 38.20
N GLN A 493 27.16 22.49 39.19
CA GLN A 493 27.88 22.86 40.41
C GLN A 493 29.31 23.36 40.11
N ASN A 494 29.94 22.81 39.05
CA ASN A 494 31.27 23.23 38.62
C ASN A 494 31.28 24.40 37.63
N GLY A 495 30.13 25.03 37.36
CA GLY A 495 30.01 26.30 36.65
C GLY A 495 30.14 26.19 35.13
N TYR A 496 29.90 24.96 34.53
CA TYR A 496 29.95 24.80 33.06
C TYR A 496 28.79 25.49 32.35
N THR A 497 27.69 25.77 33.05
CA THR A 497 26.54 26.51 32.51
C THR A 497 26.75 28.02 32.51
N LYS A 498 27.60 28.54 33.40
CA LYS A 498 27.81 29.98 33.61
C LYS A 498 28.09 30.78 32.34
N PRO A 499 29.02 30.34 31.45
CA PRO A 499 29.26 31.09 30.21
C PRO A 499 28.04 31.22 29.31
N VAL A 500 27.14 30.23 29.36
CA VAL A 500 25.89 30.24 28.62
C VAL A 500 24.87 31.15 29.31
N GLU A 501 24.68 31.00 30.62
CA GLU A 501 23.76 31.83 31.45
C GLU A 501 24.10 33.33 31.35
N GLU A 502 25.38 33.69 31.54
CA GLU A 502 25.86 35.07 31.39
C GLU A 502 25.61 35.63 29.98
N LYS A 503 25.77 34.81 28.93
CA LYS A 503 25.51 35.26 27.57
C LYS A 503 24.01 35.44 27.32
N LEU A 504 23.16 34.58 27.87
CA LEU A 504 21.70 34.70 27.79
C LEU A 504 21.23 35.95 28.50
N ASP A 505 21.75 36.22 29.73
CA ASP A 505 21.48 37.45 30.48
C ASP A 505 21.86 38.70 29.69
N ALA A 506 23.04 38.71 29.11
CA ALA A 506 23.53 39.82 28.26
C ALA A 506 22.64 40.04 27.01
N MET A 507 21.94 39.04 26.55
CA MET A 507 20.99 39.15 25.44
C MET A 507 19.55 39.44 25.92
N GLY A 508 19.28 39.46 27.21
CA GLY A 508 17.96 39.69 27.79
C GLY A 508 17.02 38.48 27.63
N ILE A 509 17.58 37.28 27.53
CA ILE A 509 16.85 36.04 27.39
C ILE A 509 16.61 35.43 28.81
N THR A 510 15.35 35.32 29.23
CA THR A 510 15.04 34.70 30.51
C THR A 510 15.37 33.21 30.45
N HIS A 511 16.06 32.69 31.48
CA HIS A 511 16.44 31.28 31.45
C HIS A 511 16.15 30.57 32.79
N THR A 512 16.11 29.23 32.73
CA THR A 512 16.08 28.33 33.89
C THR A 512 16.89 27.08 33.57
N THR A 513 17.42 26.43 34.61
CA THR A 513 18.30 25.29 34.46
C THR A 513 17.74 24.08 35.17
N PHE A 514 17.54 22.97 34.43
CA PHE A 514 17.32 21.63 34.93
C PHE A 514 18.64 20.89 35.01
N TYR A 515 19.09 20.55 36.20
CA TYR A 515 20.43 19.97 36.45
C TYR A 515 20.41 18.57 37.11
N ASN A 516 19.26 17.91 37.10
CA ASN A 516 19.07 16.62 37.77
C ASN A 516 19.22 15.41 36.82
N VAL A 517 19.89 15.58 35.68
CA VAL A 517 20.12 14.45 34.76
C VAL A 517 21.13 13.49 35.35
N ALA A 518 20.74 12.23 35.51
CA ALA A 518 21.62 11.15 35.96
C ALA A 518 22.51 10.61 34.79
N PRO A 519 23.63 9.94 35.07
CA PRO A 519 24.50 9.35 34.03
C PRO A 519 23.78 8.38 33.09
N ASP A 520 22.77 7.66 33.59
CA ASP A 520 21.86 6.85 32.77
C ASP A 520 20.46 7.47 32.90
N PRO A 521 20.07 8.38 32.00
CA PRO A 521 18.83 9.14 32.18
C PRO A 521 17.60 8.23 32.08
N THR A 522 16.66 8.44 33.02
CA THR A 522 15.42 7.67 33.07
C THR A 522 14.28 8.39 32.40
N LEU A 523 13.25 7.64 32.05
CA LEU A 523 12.01 8.19 31.52
C LEU A 523 11.32 9.11 32.54
N ALA A 524 11.40 8.79 33.84
CA ALA A 524 10.91 9.65 34.92
C ALA A 524 11.62 11.01 34.93
N CYS A 525 12.95 11.03 34.82
CA CYS A 525 13.73 12.25 34.70
C CYS A 525 13.33 13.09 33.48
N ALA A 526 13.11 12.46 32.33
CA ALA A 526 12.67 13.14 31.12
C ALA A 526 11.25 13.75 31.26
N ARG A 527 10.33 13.03 31.91
CA ARG A 527 8.98 13.53 32.22
C ARG A 527 9.01 14.70 33.19
N GLU A 528 9.86 14.66 34.21
CA GLU A 528 10.04 15.76 35.15
C GLU A 528 10.52 17.05 34.45
N GLY A 529 11.56 16.91 33.60
CA GLY A 529 12.07 18.03 32.84
C GLY A 529 11.05 18.60 31.84
N ALA A 530 10.29 17.73 31.16
CA ALA A 530 9.21 18.15 30.27
C ALA A 530 8.08 18.88 30.99
N ALA A 531 7.72 18.45 32.22
CA ALA A 531 6.75 19.16 33.04
C ALA A 531 7.23 20.56 33.46
N GLN A 532 8.52 20.71 33.78
CA GLN A 532 9.12 22.02 34.07
C GLN A 532 9.16 22.89 32.79
N MET A 533 9.46 22.31 31.61
CA MET A 533 9.36 23.02 30.33
C MET A 533 7.94 23.49 30.04
N ALA A 534 6.92 22.67 30.30
CA ALA A 534 5.53 23.03 30.11
C ALA A 534 5.09 24.21 31.00
N ALA A 535 5.62 24.28 32.22
CA ALA A 535 5.37 25.41 33.13
C ALA A 535 6.12 26.69 32.70
N PHE A 536 7.38 26.55 32.27
CA PHE A 536 8.25 27.69 31.90
C PHE A 536 7.95 28.19 30.46
N LYS A 537 7.55 27.31 29.55
CA LYS A 537 7.24 27.58 28.14
C LYS A 537 8.45 28.18 27.38
N PRO A 538 9.56 27.43 27.26
CA PRO A 538 10.71 27.88 26.50
C PRO A 538 10.45 27.88 24.99
N ASP A 539 11.07 28.81 24.27
CA ASP A 539 11.24 28.83 22.82
C ASP A 539 12.65 28.42 22.38
N LEU A 540 13.54 28.14 23.35
CA LEU A 540 14.91 27.70 23.16
C LEU A 540 15.27 26.64 24.22
N ILE A 541 15.84 25.51 23.79
CA ILE A 541 16.35 24.47 24.68
C ILE A 541 17.86 24.31 24.42
N LEU A 542 18.65 24.32 25.48
CA LEU A 542 20.11 24.19 25.43
C LEU A 542 20.52 22.96 26.26
N ALA A 543 20.88 21.85 25.61
CA ALA A 543 21.38 20.67 26.29
C ALA A 543 22.93 20.74 26.39
N ILE A 544 23.45 20.85 27.62
CA ILE A 544 24.87 21.01 27.92
C ILE A 544 25.38 19.79 28.67
N GLY A 545 26.25 19.01 28.10
CA GLY A 545 26.81 17.85 28.78
C GLY A 545 27.33 16.76 27.88
N GLY A 546 27.47 15.58 28.44
CA GLY A 546 27.73 14.36 27.66
C GLY A 546 26.44 13.80 27.02
N GLY A 547 26.54 12.58 26.50
CA GLY A 547 25.36 11.91 25.87
C GLY A 547 24.12 11.92 26.74
N SER A 548 24.25 11.61 28.03
CA SER A 548 23.11 11.56 28.98
C SER A 548 22.30 12.85 29.03
N ALA A 549 22.97 14.00 29.17
CA ALA A 549 22.27 15.29 29.21
C ALA A 549 21.60 15.64 27.88
N MET A 550 22.26 15.35 26.76
CA MET A 550 21.72 15.61 25.43
C MET A 550 20.55 14.69 25.13
N ASP A 551 20.65 13.41 25.44
CA ASP A 551 19.60 12.39 25.22
C ASP A 551 18.37 12.69 26.06
N ALA A 552 18.55 12.98 27.38
CA ALA A 552 17.47 13.44 28.25
C ALA A 552 16.79 14.70 27.67
N GLY A 553 17.60 15.69 27.25
CA GLY A 553 17.11 16.92 26.64
C GLY A 553 16.26 16.68 25.38
N LYS A 554 16.67 15.77 24.49
CA LYS A 554 15.91 15.39 23.30
C LYS A 554 14.55 14.79 23.66
N ILE A 555 14.49 13.88 24.66
CA ILE A 555 13.23 13.27 25.07
C ILE A 555 12.35 14.29 25.81
N MET A 556 12.93 15.14 26.67
CA MET A 556 12.21 16.27 27.28
C MET A 556 11.58 17.18 26.22
N TRP A 557 12.34 17.46 25.16
CA TRP A 557 11.87 18.27 24.03
C TRP A 557 10.65 17.66 23.34
N VAL A 558 10.69 16.32 23.04
CA VAL A 558 9.53 15.61 22.46
C VAL A 558 8.33 15.72 23.38
N LEU A 559 8.48 15.37 24.66
CA LEU A 559 7.38 15.35 25.62
C LEU A 559 6.82 16.76 25.93
N TYR A 560 7.65 17.81 25.76
CA TYR A 560 7.21 19.20 25.88
C TYR A 560 6.39 19.67 24.67
N GLU A 561 6.87 19.38 23.44
CA GLU A 561 6.15 19.79 22.24
C GLU A 561 4.92 18.93 21.99
N HIS A 562 5.02 17.62 22.28
CA HIS A 562 4.04 16.59 21.99
C HIS A 562 3.77 15.72 23.23
N PRO A 563 3.03 16.24 24.23
CA PRO A 563 2.73 15.48 25.44
C PRO A 563 1.86 14.25 25.20
N GLU A 564 1.23 14.16 24.04
CA GLU A 564 0.46 13.00 23.58
C GLU A 564 1.35 11.83 23.05
N ALA A 565 2.64 12.06 22.81
CA ALA A 565 3.53 11.03 22.27
C ALA A 565 3.75 9.90 23.27
N ASP A 566 3.44 8.67 22.87
CA ASP A 566 3.62 7.49 23.71
C ASP A 566 5.06 6.99 23.65
N PHE A 567 5.65 6.70 24.80
CA PHE A 567 7.02 6.24 24.88
C PHE A 567 7.21 4.85 24.27
N GLN A 568 6.28 3.92 24.44
CA GLN A 568 6.40 2.57 23.92
C GLN A 568 6.34 2.56 22.38
N ASP A 569 5.54 3.44 21.80
CA ASP A 569 5.50 3.64 20.35
C ASP A 569 6.83 4.19 19.82
N MET A 570 7.41 5.20 20.51
CA MET A 570 8.71 5.77 20.17
C MET A 570 9.86 4.75 20.29
N ALA A 571 9.78 3.87 21.28
CA ALA A 571 10.78 2.84 21.57
C ALA A 571 10.66 1.61 20.65
N MET A 572 9.64 1.54 19.81
CA MET A 572 9.41 0.41 18.91
C MET A 572 10.58 0.23 17.94
N ARG A 573 11.14 -1.00 17.93
CA ARG A 573 12.21 -1.37 17.00
C ARG A 573 11.73 -1.27 15.54
N PHE A 574 12.63 -0.84 14.67
CA PHE A 574 12.44 -0.81 13.21
C PHE A 574 13.63 -1.46 12.49
N VAL A 575 13.42 -1.90 11.26
CA VAL A 575 14.49 -2.38 10.38
C VAL A 575 15.09 -1.21 9.58
N ASP A 576 14.24 -0.37 9.03
CA ASP A 576 14.62 0.83 8.27
C ASP A 576 13.90 2.04 8.88
N ILE A 577 14.66 3.05 9.33
CA ILE A 577 14.13 4.28 9.93
C ILE A 577 13.14 5.02 9.00
N ARG A 578 13.23 4.81 7.69
CA ARG A 578 12.35 5.41 6.68
C ARG A 578 11.01 4.68 6.53
N LYS A 579 10.87 3.45 7.06
CA LYS A 579 9.72 2.55 6.89
C LYS A 579 9.24 1.98 8.22
N ARG A 580 9.25 2.79 9.27
CA ARG A 580 8.80 2.38 10.59
C ARG A 580 7.27 2.48 10.74
N VAL A 581 6.72 1.71 11.66
CA VAL A 581 5.28 1.70 11.96
C VAL A 581 4.86 3.00 12.65
N TYR A 582 5.64 3.43 13.65
CA TYR A 582 5.41 4.69 14.36
C TYR A 582 6.21 5.82 13.70
N THR A 583 5.55 6.93 13.45
CA THR A 583 6.18 8.16 12.95
C THR A 583 6.26 9.17 14.07
N PHE A 584 7.46 9.68 14.35
CA PHE A 584 7.64 10.75 15.33
C PHE A 584 6.90 12.00 14.88
N PRO A 585 6.33 12.76 15.85
CA PRO A 585 5.77 14.06 15.55
C PRO A 585 6.86 15.02 15.07
N LYS A 586 6.46 16.01 14.28
CA LYS A 586 7.40 17.01 13.77
C LYS A 586 7.90 17.91 14.91
N MET A 587 9.23 18.06 15.01
CA MET A 587 9.88 18.76 16.11
C MET A 587 10.38 20.16 15.71
N GLY A 588 10.46 21.04 16.70
CA GLY A 588 10.99 22.40 16.54
C GLY A 588 9.94 23.45 16.24
N GLU A 589 8.67 23.18 16.51
CA GLU A 589 7.58 24.14 16.35
C GLU A 589 7.44 25.06 17.58
N LYS A 590 7.69 24.54 18.79
CA LYS A 590 7.62 25.31 20.04
C LYS A 590 8.99 25.82 20.49
N ALA A 591 10.05 25.01 20.33
CA ALA A 591 11.38 25.37 20.83
C ALA A 591 12.49 24.90 19.89
N TYR A 592 13.49 25.77 19.72
CA TYR A 592 14.72 25.47 18.96
C TYR A 592 15.69 24.72 19.84
N PHE A 593 16.16 23.53 19.41
CA PHE A 593 17.04 22.68 20.21
C PHE A 593 18.50 22.84 19.82
N VAL A 594 19.34 23.16 20.81
CA VAL A 594 20.80 23.35 20.68
C VAL A 594 21.52 22.34 21.57
N ALA A 595 22.48 21.63 21.03
CA ALA A 595 23.33 20.68 21.75
C ALA A 595 24.74 21.23 21.93
N ILE A 596 25.27 21.17 23.17
CA ILE A 596 26.59 21.67 23.55
C ILE A 596 27.33 20.54 24.27
N PRO A 597 28.18 19.74 23.59
CA PRO A 597 28.87 18.61 24.18
C PRO A 597 29.98 19.05 25.13
N THR A 598 30.15 18.31 26.23
CA THR A 598 31.27 18.45 27.19
C THR A 598 32.19 17.23 27.16
N THR A 599 31.91 16.25 26.30
CA THR A 599 32.68 15.02 26.07
C THR A 599 32.94 14.83 24.58
N ALA A 600 34.11 14.28 24.24
CA ALA A 600 34.49 13.98 22.86
C ALA A 600 34.35 12.47 22.60
N GLY A 601 33.10 11.99 22.45
CA GLY A 601 32.85 10.55 22.27
C GLY A 601 31.50 10.24 21.61
N THR A 602 30.40 10.46 22.32
CA THR A 602 29.07 10.01 21.90
C THR A 602 28.57 10.62 20.61
N GLY A 603 29.01 11.83 20.26
CA GLY A 603 28.52 12.53 19.07
C GLY A 603 27.03 12.86 19.09
N SER A 604 26.35 12.76 20.28
CA SER A 604 24.89 12.97 20.39
C SER A 604 24.42 14.31 19.86
N GLU A 605 25.31 15.32 19.86
CA GLU A 605 25.06 16.64 19.26
C GLU A 605 24.81 16.58 17.74
N GLY A 606 25.33 15.55 17.07
CA GLY A 606 25.20 15.34 15.63
C GLY A 606 24.23 14.21 15.24
N THR A 607 23.50 13.63 16.20
CA THR A 607 22.75 12.41 15.97
C THR A 607 21.25 12.53 16.21
N PRO A 608 20.42 11.71 15.52
CA PRO A 608 18.99 11.58 15.74
C PRO A 608 18.66 10.55 16.85
N PHE A 609 19.64 10.16 17.68
CA PHE A 609 19.49 9.13 18.71
C PHE A 609 19.35 9.74 20.11
N ALA A 610 18.63 9.03 20.97
CA ALA A 610 18.55 9.28 22.39
C ALA A 610 18.37 7.98 23.14
N VAL A 611 19.30 7.65 24.05
CA VAL A 611 19.21 6.45 24.89
C VAL A 611 18.55 6.82 26.21
N ILE A 612 17.44 6.16 26.55
CA ILE A 612 16.68 6.40 27.78
C ILE A 612 16.40 5.06 28.49
N THR A 613 16.46 5.04 29.80
CA THR A 613 16.16 3.88 30.63
C THR A 613 14.71 3.97 31.13
N ASP A 614 13.92 2.93 30.87
CA ASP A 614 12.67 2.74 31.56
C ASP A 614 12.97 2.15 32.95
N GLU A 615 12.83 2.97 33.99
CA GLU A 615 13.11 2.59 35.36
C GLU A 615 12.20 1.50 35.91
N THR A 616 11.04 1.27 35.28
CA THR A 616 10.09 0.22 35.71
C THR A 616 10.55 -1.16 35.27
N THR A 617 11.22 -1.26 34.14
CA THR A 617 11.68 -2.50 33.53
C THR A 617 13.20 -2.66 33.63
N GLY A 618 13.95 -1.57 33.89
CA GLY A 618 15.40 -1.52 33.84
C GLY A 618 15.98 -1.62 32.42
N VAL A 619 15.16 -1.56 31.39
CA VAL A 619 15.57 -1.70 30.00
C VAL A 619 16.00 -0.35 29.43
N LYS A 620 17.14 -0.35 28.72
CA LYS A 620 17.61 0.81 27.96
C LYS A 620 17.07 0.74 26.52
N TYR A 621 16.40 1.81 26.10
CA TYR A 621 15.84 1.98 24.77
C TYR A 621 16.61 3.00 23.97
N PRO A 622 17.27 2.62 22.87
CA PRO A 622 17.87 3.56 21.94
C PRO A 622 16.77 4.07 20.98
N LEU A 623 16.15 5.21 21.32
CA LEU A 623 15.21 5.87 20.44
C LEU A 623 15.97 6.51 19.29
N ALA A 624 15.40 6.40 18.09
CA ALA A 624 16.02 6.94 16.89
C ALA A 624 14.96 7.52 15.95
N ASP A 625 15.04 8.79 15.67
CA ASP A 625 14.28 9.45 14.61
C ASP A 625 14.96 10.77 14.24
N TYR A 626 14.95 11.14 12.95
CA TYR A 626 15.57 12.37 12.50
C TYR A 626 14.92 13.64 13.07
N GLU A 627 13.72 13.54 13.62
CA GLU A 627 13.09 14.62 14.38
C GLU A 627 13.82 14.94 15.70
N LEU A 628 14.59 13.97 16.25
CA LEU A 628 15.44 14.19 17.43
C LEU A 628 16.78 14.86 17.12
N LEU A 629 17.11 15.08 15.85
CA LEU A 629 18.37 15.71 15.46
C LEU A 629 18.41 17.16 15.96
N PRO A 630 19.46 17.58 16.72
CA PRO A 630 19.61 18.96 17.14
C PRO A 630 19.60 19.91 15.96
N LYS A 631 18.97 21.07 16.13
CA LYS A 631 18.98 22.11 15.09
C LYS A 631 20.34 22.80 14.98
N MET A 632 21.02 22.99 16.12
CA MET A 632 22.37 23.56 16.18
C MET A 632 23.22 22.76 17.14
N SER A 633 24.48 22.54 16.74
CA SER A 633 25.50 21.92 17.59
C SER A 633 26.63 22.92 17.83
N ILE A 634 27.08 23.08 19.08
CA ILE A 634 28.17 23.99 19.45
C ILE A 634 29.31 23.16 20.04
N VAL A 635 30.27 22.79 19.20
CA VAL A 635 31.41 21.93 19.53
C VAL A 635 32.58 22.80 19.92
N ASP A 636 32.54 23.33 21.15
CA ASP A 636 33.59 24.15 21.69
C ASP A 636 34.52 23.36 22.61
N ALA A 637 35.78 23.22 22.22
CA ALA A 637 36.77 22.49 23.01
C ALA A 637 36.96 23.04 24.43
N ASP A 638 36.68 24.32 24.69
CA ASP A 638 36.74 24.90 26.04
C ASP A 638 35.80 24.17 27.01
N MET A 639 34.66 23.63 26.50
CA MET A 639 33.68 22.88 27.33
C MET A 639 34.18 21.51 27.78
N MET A 640 35.27 20.98 27.19
CA MET A 640 35.82 19.65 27.48
C MET A 640 37.30 19.63 27.85
N MET A 641 37.92 20.83 28.07
CA MET A 641 39.35 20.95 28.38
C MET A 641 39.74 20.18 29.64
N ASN A 642 38.89 20.17 30.67
CA ASN A 642 39.16 19.58 31.98
C ASN A 642 38.58 18.16 32.14
N ALA A 643 38.17 17.47 31.05
CA ALA A 643 37.66 16.11 31.12
C ALA A 643 38.71 15.15 31.74
N PRO A 644 38.35 14.33 32.74
CA PRO A 644 39.23 13.38 33.37
C PRO A 644 39.82 12.34 32.39
N LYS A 645 40.99 11.81 32.71
CA LYS A 645 41.67 10.78 31.88
C LYS A 645 40.74 9.58 31.57
N GLY A 646 40.06 9.02 32.54
CA GLY A 646 39.15 7.87 32.34
C GLY A 646 37.99 8.18 31.40
N LEU A 647 37.38 9.39 31.51
CA LEU A 647 36.34 9.86 30.61
C LEU A 647 36.90 10.09 29.20
N THR A 648 38.11 10.70 29.10
CA THR A 648 38.78 10.93 27.81
C THR A 648 39.08 9.63 27.07
N ALA A 649 39.54 8.59 27.82
CA ALA A 649 39.81 7.26 27.28
C ALA A 649 38.53 6.58 26.77
N ALA A 650 37.52 6.49 27.65
CA ALA A 650 36.27 5.82 27.33
C ALA A 650 35.55 6.50 26.15
N SER A 651 35.41 7.83 26.17
CA SER A 651 34.74 8.58 25.10
C SER A 651 35.54 8.56 23.78
N GLY A 652 36.86 8.63 23.83
CA GLY A 652 37.70 8.62 22.62
C GLY A 652 37.68 7.28 21.90
N ILE A 653 37.72 6.15 22.62
CA ILE A 653 37.65 4.82 22.01
C ILE A 653 36.21 4.51 21.52
N ASP A 654 35.20 5.07 22.14
CA ASP A 654 33.82 5.04 21.68
C ASP A 654 33.68 5.68 20.28
N ALA A 655 34.29 6.85 20.10
CA ALA A 655 34.33 7.51 18.79
C ALA A 655 35.06 6.71 17.71
N VAL A 656 36.10 5.90 18.08
CA VAL A 656 36.72 4.94 17.15
C VAL A 656 35.72 3.89 16.70
N THR A 657 34.98 3.32 17.65
CA THR A 657 33.96 2.29 17.34
C THR A 657 32.83 2.87 16.48
N HIS A 658 32.34 4.07 16.81
CA HIS A 658 31.35 4.77 15.99
C HIS A 658 31.80 4.91 14.54
N ALA A 659 33.02 5.37 14.31
CA ALA A 659 33.55 5.58 12.98
C ALA A 659 33.77 4.25 12.21
N LEU A 660 34.28 3.21 12.89
CA LEU A 660 34.51 1.90 12.26
C LEU A 660 33.18 1.20 11.90
N GLU A 661 32.21 1.23 12.81
CA GLU A 661 30.91 0.62 12.51
C GLU A 661 30.14 1.39 11.44
N ALA A 662 30.18 2.73 11.47
CA ALA A 662 29.57 3.55 10.41
C ALA A 662 30.24 3.29 9.05
N TYR A 663 31.55 3.13 9.02
CA TYR A 663 32.31 2.87 7.78
C TYR A 663 31.98 1.49 7.21
N ALA A 664 31.86 0.46 8.06
CA ALA A 664 31.56 -0.92 7.64
C ALA A 664 30.06 -1.19 7.47
N SER A 665 29.18 -0.29 7.90
CA SER A 665 27.74 -0.48 7.88
C SER A 665 27.20 -0.75 6.47
N MET A 666 26.16 -1.57 6.38
CA MET A 666 25.38 -1.75 5.14
C MET A 666 24.73 -0.46 4.64
N MET A 667 24.61 0.55 5.48
CA MET A 667 24.04 1.87 5.14
C MET A 667 25.11 2.94 4.88
N ALA A 668 26.38 2.56 4.82
CA ALA A 668 27.48 3.46 4.52
C ALA A 668 27.34 4.12 3.15
N THR A 669 27.79 5.36 3.04
CA THR A 669 27.78 6.16 1.83
C THR A 669 29.06 6.98 1.73
N ASP A 670 29.39 7.51 0.55
CA ASP A 670 30.54 8.41 0.36
C ASP A 670 30.58 9.58 1.37
N TYR A 671 29.39 10.09 1.76
CA TYR A 671 29.26 11.16 2.75
C TYR A 671 29.65 10.67 4.17
N THR A 672 29.18 9.51 4.57
CA THR A 672 29.48 8.94 5.88
C THR A 672 30.91 8.44 5.94
N ASP A 673 31.43 7.89 4.85
CA ASP A 673 32.80 7.38 4.73
C ASP A 673 33.84 8.49 4.90
N GLY A 674 33.61 9.62 4.24
CA GLY A 674 34.48 10.78 4.37
C GLY A 674 34.57 11.29 5.82
N LEU A 675 33.44 11.31 6.54
CA LEU A 675 33.38 11.72 7.95
C LEU A 675 34.03 10.65 8.86
N ALA A 676 33.75 9.38 8.66
CA ALA A 676 34.27 8.28 9.46
C ALA A 676 35.81 8.17 9.33
N LEU A 677 36.35 8.13 8.12
CA LEU A 677 37.80 8.07 7.87
C LEU A 677 38.52 9.28 8.47
N ARG A 678 37.97 10.49 8.26
CA ARG A 678 38.61 11.70 8.84
C ARG A 678 38.56 11.70 10.35
N SER A 679 37.46 11.22 10.95
CA SER A 679 37.34 11.03 12.40
C SER A 679 38.41 10.08 12.93
N LEU A 680 38.54 8.87 12.35
CA LEU A 680 39.53 7.87 12.74
C LEU A 680 40.94 8.44 12.74
N LYS A 681 41.33 9.13 11.67
CA LYS A 681 42.67 9.77 11.58
C LYS A 681 42.89 10.76 12.71
N LEU A 682 41.94 11.65 12.97
CA LEU A 682 42.05 12.64 14.03
C LEU A 682 42.15 11.95 15.41
N ILE A 683 41.42 10.88 15.66
CA ILE A 683 41.46 10.16 16.93
C ILE A 683 42.82 9.48 17.12
N PHE A 684 43.31 8.72 16.15
CA PHE A 684 44.60 8.01 16.26
C PHE A 684 45.78 8.97 16.47
N GLU A 685 45.71 10.17 15.83
CA GLU A 685 46.76 11.20 15.96
C GLU A 685 46.69 11.97 17.29
N ASN A 686 45.51 12.10 17.92
CA ASN A 686 45.29 13.04 19.01
C ASN A 686 44.85 12.47 20.35
N LEU A 687 44.18 11.31 20.37
CA LEU A 687 43.63 10.70 21.59
C LEU A 687 44.71 10.40 22.65
N PRO A 688 45.91 9.87 22.30
CA PRO A 688 46.97 9.69 23.28
C PRO A 688 47.40 10.98 23.95
N SER A 689 47.55 12.07 23.19
CA SER A 689 47.92 13.39 23.74
C SER A 689 46.79 14.02 24.56
N ALA A 690 45.54 13.92 24.08
CA ALA A 690 44.36 14.38 24.83
C ALA A 690 44.22 13.67 26.18
N TYR A 691 44.52 12.36 26.22
CA TYR A 691 44.54 11.57 27.46
C TYR A 691 45.67 11.94 28.40
N GLU A 692 46.90 12.04 27.89
CA GLU A 692 48.07 12.25 28.72
C GLU A 692 48.20 13.72 29.16
N ASN A 693 48.05 14.64 28.27
CA ASN A 693 48.31 16.07 28.45
C ASN A 693 47.07 16.87 28.86
N GLY A 694 45.85 16.39 28.56
CA GLY A 694 44.59 17.08 28.93
C GLY A 694 44.50 18.52 28.46
N ALA A 695 44.29 19.45 29.41
CA ALA A 695 44.19 20.89 29.11
C ALA A 695 45.51 21.55 28.62
N LYS A 696 46.62 20.85 28.76
CA LYS A 696 47.93 21.32 28.27
C LYS A 696 48.09 21.22 26.75
N ASP A 697 47.24 20.40 26.11
CA ASP A 697 47.19 20.29 24.64
C ASP A 697 45.77 20.64 24.11
N PRO A 698 45.47 21.95 24.03
CA PRO A 698 44.15 22.37 23.54
C PRO A 698 43.89 22.00 22.09
N LYS A 699 44.94 21.76 21.28
CA LYS A 699 44.76 21.34 19.89
C LYS A 699 44.31 19.89 19.78
N ALA A 700 44.89 19.00 20.60
CA ALA A 700 44.42 17.60 20.67
C ALA A 700 42.96 17.54 21.16
N ARG A 701 42.61 18.34 22.16
CA ARG A 701 41.19 18.43 22.62
C ARG A 701 40.24 18.90 21.54
N GLU A 702 40.59 19.96 20.80
CA GLU A 702 39.82 20.47 19.67
C GLU A 702 39.68 19.41 18.58
N ASN A 703 40.74 18.71 18.23
CA ASN A 703 40.70 17.63 17.23
C ASN A 703 39.84 16.45 17.68
N MET A 704 39.90 16.07 18.96
CA MET A 704 39.01 15.03 19.50
C MET A 704 37.56 15.45 19.51
N ALA A 705 37.24 16.70 19.85
CA ALA A 705 35.87 17.22 19.81
C ALA A 705 35.30 17.17 18.40
N ASN A 706 36.07 17.62 17.41
CA ASN A 706 35.66 17.55 16.01
C ASN A 706 35.51 16.11 15.52
N ALA A 707 36.43 15.22 15.90
CA ALA A 707 36.38 13.81 15.50
C ALA A 707 35.14 13.12 16.04
N ALA A 708 34.80 13.33 17.32
CA ALA A 708 33.58 12.77 17.91
C ALA A 708 32.30 13.25 17.22
N CYS A 709 32.19 14.54 16.95
CA CYS A 709 31.04 15.10 16.21
C CYS A 709 30.94 14.54 14.79
N MET A 710 32.08 14.40 14.08
CA MET A 710 32.11 13.81 12.73
C MET A 710 31.72 12.32 12.74
N ALA A 711 32.20 11.53 13.71
CA ALA A 711 31.79 10.16 13.89
C ALA A 711 30.29 10.07 14.19
N GLY A 712 29.80 10.99 15.03
CA GLY A 712 28.36 11.13 15.31
C GLY A 712 27.52 11.35 14.04
N MET A 713 27.90 12.32 13.22
CA MET A 713 27.21 12.57 11.95
C MET A 713 27.33 11.41 10.97
N ALA A 714 28.44 10.65 10.97
CA ALA A 714 28.60 9.46 10.14
C ALA A 714 27.60 8.37 10.56
N PHE A 715 27.60 7.96 11.83
CA PHE A 715 26.68 6.90 12.27
C PHE A 715 25.22 7.35 12.38
N ALA A 716 24.94 8.65 12.49
CA ALA A 716 23.59 9.17 12.38
C ALA A 716 22.90 8.78 11.07
N ASN A 717 23.68 8.60 10.00
CA ASN A 717 23.18 8.27 8.66
C ASN A 717 23.50 6.82 8.25
N ALA A 718 24.63 6.27 8.68
CA ALA A 718 25.02 4.89 8.41
C ALA A 718 24.58 3.89 9.47
N PHE A 719 24.11 4.34 10.63
CA PHE A 719 23.84 3.53 11.82
C PHE A 719 25.10 2.84 12.40
N LEU A 720 24.86 1.98 13.36
CA LEU A 720 25.90 1.24 14.07
C LEU A 720 25.77 -0.27 13.77
N GLY A 721 26.51 -1.10 14.47
CA GLY A 721 26.55 -2.53 14.26
C GLY A 721 26.47 -3.34 15.55
N VAL A 722 26.90 -4.60 15.45
CA VAL A 722 26.83 -5.59 16.53
C VAL A 722 27.74 -5.25 17.70
N CYS A 723 28.81 -4.46 17.50
CA CYS A 723 29.68 -4.04 18.59
C CYS A 723 28.90 -3.22 19.61
N HIS A 724 28.19 -2.19 19.18
CA HIS A 724 27.33 -1.39 20.05
C HIS A 724 26.21 -2.22 20.68
N SER A 725 25.58 -3.12 19.91
CA SER A 725 24.54 -4.02 20.42
C SER A 725 25.04 -4.85 21.60
N MET A 726 26.22 -5.41 21.48
CA MET A 726 26.89 -6.21 22.53
C MET A 726 27.33 -5.33 23.71
N ALA A 727 27.92 -4.17 23.43
CA ALA A 727 28.39 -3.24 24.45
C ALA A 727 27.25 -2.67 25.30
N HIS A 728 26.07 -2.41 24.73
CA HIS A 728 24.87 -2.00 25.47
C HIS A 728 24.53 -2.98 26.58
N LYS A 729 24.55 -4.27 26.26
CA LYS A 729 24.19 -5.34 27.21
C LYS A 729 25.28 -5.57 28.22
N LEU A 730 26.54 -5.58 27.78
CA LEU A 730 27.69 -5.69 28.68
C LEU A 730 27.72 -4.54 29.72
N GLY A 731 27.45 -3.31 29.28
CA GLY A 731 27.31 -2.15 30.17
C GLY A 731 26.13 -2.25 31.12
N ALA A 732 24.95 -2.68 30.62
CA ALA A 732 23.74 -2.80 31.42
C ALA A 732 23.83 -3.88 32.51
N PHE A 733 24.39 -5.05 32.18
CA PHE A 733 24.45 -6.19 33.12
C PHE A 733 25.64 -6.12 34.06
N HIS A 734 26.76 -5.51 33.69
CA HIS A 734 28.02 -5.51 34.46
C HIS A 734 28.55 -4.10 34.76
N HIS A 735 27.77 -3.06 34.51
CA HIS A 735 28.05 -1.66 34.87
C HIS A 735 29.39 -1.13 34.32
N LEU A 736 29.86 -1.65 33.19
CA LEU A 736 31.00 -1.08 32.48
C LEU A 736 30.66 0.23 31.78
N PRO A 737 31.57 1.22 31.79
CA PRO A 737 31.41 2.43 30.99
C PRO A 737 31.22 2.07 29.50
N HIS A 738 30.31 2.73 28.81
CA HIS A 738 29.91 2.37 27.45
C HIS A 738 31.08 2.26 26.47
N GLY A 739 31.96 3.24 26.41
CA GLY A 739 33.13 3.16 25.52
C GLY A 739 34.12 2.06 25.90
N VAL A 740 34.24 1.72 27.19
CA VAL A 740 35.03 0.57 27.61
C VAL A 740 34.41 -0.76 27.13
N ALA A 741 33.09 -0.89 27.25
CA ALA A 741 32.39 -2.08 26.75
C ALA A 741 32.57 -2.22 25.22
N ASN A 742 32.47 -1.13 24.46
CA ASN A 742 32.79 -1.12 23.03
C ASN A 742 34.24 -1.54 22.74
N ALA A 743 35.22 -1.01 23.50
CA ALA A 743 36.63 -1.33 23.33
C ALA A 743 36.95 -2.81 23.56
N LEU A 744 36.21 -3.48 24.46
CA LEU A 744 36.36 -4.90 24.75
C LEU A 744 35.79 -5.80 23.67
N MET A 745 34.85 -5.31 22.87
CA MET A 745 34.17 -6.10 21.86
C MET A 745 34.71 -5.85 20.44
N ILE A 746 35.31 -4.69 20.15
CA ILE A 746 35.60 -4.24 18.79
C ILE A 746 36.48 -5.19 17.99
N ASP A 747 37.53 -5.78 18.60
CA ASP A 747 38.47 -6.64 17.89
C ASP A 747 37.80 -7.91 17.40
N GLU A 748 36.95 -8.50 18.23
CA GLU A 748 36.17 -9.69 17.90
C GLU A 748 35.15 -9.35 16.77
N VAL A 749 34.55 -8.19 16.84
CA VAL A 749 33.57 -7.73 15.82
C VAL A 749 34.25 -7.44 14.49
N LEU A 750 35.46 -6.85 14.49
CA LEU A 750 36.20 -6.61 13.24
C LEU A 750 36.52 -7.96 12.55
N ARG A 751 37.02 -8.97 13.28
CA ARG A 751 37.27 -10.32 12.73
C ARG A 751 35.99 -10.99 12.27
N PHE A 752 34.91 -10.87 13.04
CA PHE A 752 33.60 -11.41 12.69
C PHE A 752 33.04 -10.82 11.39
N ASN A 753 33.09 -9.50 11.25
CA ASN A 753 32.54 -8.81 10.09
C ASN A 753 33.37 -9.00 8.82
N ALA A 754 34.66 -9.30 8.95
CA ALA A 754 35.59 -9.48 7.82
C ALA A 754 35.41 -10.82 7.07
N ALA A 755 34.52 -11.71 7.49
CA ALA A 755 34.29 -12.98 6.84
C ALA A 755 33.76 -12.80 5.40
N GLU A 756 34.48 -13.35 4.42
CA GLU A 756 34.05 -13.33 2.99
C GLU A 756 32.89 -14.30 2.74
N VAL A 757 32.75 -15.36 3.55
CA VAL A 757 31.68 -16.35 3.45
C VAL A 757 30.92 -16.39 4.78
N PRO A 758 30.08 -15.39 5.07
CA PRO A 758 29.31 -15.35 6.31
C PRO A 758 28.19 -16.40 6.32
N ALA A 759 27.84 -16.89 7.49
CA ALA A 759 26.71 -17.81 7.69
C ALA A 759 25.38 -17.14 7.27
N LYS A 760 25.27 -15.81 7.43
CA LYS A 760 24.09 -15.04 7.05
C LYS A 760 24.49 -13.63 6.59
N MET A 761 23.93 -13.22 5.46
CA MET A 761 24.18 -11.88 4.91
C MET A 761 23.19 -10.85 5.48
N GLY A 762 23.54 -9.59 5.34
CA GLY A 762 22.66 -8.47 5.64
C GLY A 762 21.46 -8.38 4.69
N THR A 763 20.45 -7.61 5.07
CA THR A 763 19.14 -7.54 4.39
C THR A 763 18.86 -6.22 3.68
N PHE A 764 19.76 -5.25 3.70
CA PHE A 764 19.56 -3.97 3.01
C PHE A 764 19.86 -4.08 1.52
N SER A 765 19.07 -3.39 0.70
CA SER A 765 19.13 -3.49 -0.77
C SER A 765 20.43 -2.96 -1.38
N GLN A 766 21.10 -2.03 -0.71
CA GLN A 766 22.41 -1.50 -1.13
C GLN A 766 23.57 -2.44 -0.86
N TYR A 767 23.39 -3.45 0.01
CA TYR A 767 24.43 -4.43 0.29
C TYR A 767 24.32 -5.59 -0.70
N ASP A 768 25.27 -5.70 -1.60
CA ASP A 768 25.27 -6.63 -2.73
C ASP A 768 26.11 -7.89 -2.51
N HIS A 769 27.21 -7.76 -1.77
CA HIS A 769 28.09 -8.88 -1.42
C HIS A 769 28.93 -8.57 -0.17
N PRO A 770 29.47 -9.58 0.54
CA PRO A 770 30.41 -9.37 1.62
C PRO A 770 31.69 -8.70 1.12
N HIS A 771 31.97 -7.51 1.60
CA HIS A 771 33.19 -6.73 1.23
C HIS A 771 33.82 -6.00 2.43
N THR A 772 33.45 -6.38 3.64
CA THR A 772 33.86 -5.67 4.85
C THR A 772 35.37 -5.81 5.13
N LEU A 773 35.99 -6.94 4.74
CA LEU A 773 37.44 -7.12 4.82
C LEU A 773 38.18 -6.03 4.00
N ALA A 774 37.77 -5.80 2.77
CA ALA A 774 38.33 -4.75 1.92
C ALA A 774 38.10 -3.34 2.52
N ARG A 775 36.92 -3.09 3.10
CA ARG A 775 36.63 -1.82 3.80
C ARG A 775 37.57 -1.56 4.99
N TYR A 776 37.86 -2.58 5.79
CA TYR A 776 38.82 -2.45 6.89
C TYR A 776 40.27 -2.30 6.39
N ALA A 777 40.59 -2.95 5.28
CA ALA A 777 41.90 -2.75 4.62
C ALA A 777 42.09 -1.30 4.13
N GLU A 778 41.02 -0.67 3.58
CA GLU A 778 41.02 0.75 3.22
C GLU A 778 41.24 1.68 4.42
N VAL A 779 40.68 1.34 5.58
CA VAL A 779 40.94 2.09 6.83
C VAL A 779 42.41 1.97 7.23
N ALA A 780 42.99 0.77 7.16
CA ALA A 780 44.40 0.55 7.46
C ALA A 780 45.32 1.33 6.50
N ASP A 781 45.01 1.34 5.20
CA ASP A 781 45.74 2.15 4.21
C ASP A 781 45.62 3.62 4.49
N TYR A 782 44.45 4.13 4.81
CA TYR A 782 44.24 5.56 5.14
C TYR A 782 44.99 5.99 6.38
N LEU A 783 45.07 5.09 7.38
CA LEU A 783 45.87 5.34 8.60
C LEU A 783 47.37 5.03 8.43
N LYS A 784 47.80 4.50 7.26
CA LYS A 784 49.19 4.13 6.93
C LYS A 784 49.75 3.04 7.85
N LEU A 785 48.96 2.00 8.15
CA LEU A 785 49.37 0.95 9.08
C LEU A 785 50.21 -0.15 8.40
N GLY A 786 50.31 -0.14 7.06
CA GLY A 786 51.02 -1.14 6.28
C GLY A 786 50.20 -2.44 6.09
N GLY A 787 50.89 -3.46 5.54
CA GLY A 787 50.24 -4.70 5.12
C GLY A 787 50.18 -4.85 3.61
N THR A 788 50.30 -6.10 3.10
CA THR A 788 50.27 -6.39 1.66
C THR A 788 48.94 -6.98 1.23
N THR A 789 48.33 -7.82 2.04
CA THR A 789 46.98 -8.38 1.81
C THR A 789 45.97 -7.70 2.69
N ASP A 790 44.68 -7.86 2.36
CA ASP A 790 43.59 -7.24 3.13
C ASP A 790 43.53 -7.87 4.55
N GLU A 791 43.86 -9.15 4.71
CA GLU A 791 43.92 -9.80 6.00
C GLU A 791 45.08 -9.23 6.85
N GLU A 792 46.27 -9.03 6.27
CA GLU A 792 47.40 -8.38 6.97
C GLU A 792 47.06 -6.96 7.40
N LYS A 793 46.36 -6.20 6.55
CA LYS A 793 45.89 -4.85 6.85
C LYS A 793 44.88 -4.85 7.99
N LEU A 794 43.93 -5.81 8.00
CA LEU A 794 42.97 -5.99 9.09
C LEU A 794 43.69 -6.25 10.42
N GLU A 795 44.63 -7.19 10.45
CA GLU A 795 45.37 -7.51 11.69
C GLU A 795 46.24 -6.32 12.13
N ASN A 796 46.81 -5.53 11.21
CA ASN A 796 47.49 -4.29 11.52
C ASN A 796 46.54 -3.22 12.09
N LEU A 797 45.32 -3.13 11.59
CA LEU A 797 44.31 -2.25 12.15
C LEU A 797 43.92 -2.65 13.58
N ILE A 798 43.68 -3.93 13.82
CA ILE A 798 43.38 -4.46 15.17
C ILE A 798 44.55 -4.19 16.12
N THR A 799 45.79 -4.45 15.67
CA THR A 799 46.99 -4.18 16.45
C THR A 799 47.11 -2.69 16.81
N ALA A 800 46.86 -1.80 15.87
CA ALA A 800 46.87 -0.36 16.12
C ALA A 800 45.79 0.09 17.12
N ILE A 801 44.61 -0.54 17.09
CA ILE A 801 43.54 -0.31 18.07
C ILE A 801 43.99 -0.80 19.46
N ASP A 802 44.59 -1.99 19.55
CA ASP A 802 45.09 -2.53 20.81
C ASP A 802 46.21 -1.67 21.42
N GLU A 803 47.12 -1.19 20.59
CA GLU A 803 48.16 -0.22 21.04
C GLU A 803 47.51 1.08 21.53
N LEU A 804 46.47 1.58 20.86
CA LEU A 804 45.74 2.75 21.28
C LEU A 804 45.05 2.54 22.61
N LYS A 805 44.35 1.37 22.79
CA LYS A 805 43.72 0.97 24.05
C LYS A 805 44.74 0.92 25.18
N ALA A 806 45.91 0.31 24.95
CA ALA A 806 46.98 0.22 25.93
C ALA A 806 47.50 1.61 26.35
N LYS A 807 47.72 2.52 25.40
CA LYS A 807 48.22 3.90 25.67
C LYS A 807 47.22 4.72 26.52
N ILE A 808 45.93 4.43 26.46
CA ILE A 808 44.90 5.14 27.21
C ILE A 808 44.39 4.34 28.42
N GLY A 809 45.05 3.25 28.76
CA GLY A 809 44.80 2.46 29.99
C GLY A 809 43.56 1.58 29.97
N ILE A 810 43.04 1.20 28.79
CA ILE A 810 41.96 0.20 28.63
C ILE A 810 42.55 -1.20 28.79
N LYS A 811 41.92 -2.03 29.60
CA LYS A 811 42.33 -3.43 29.84
C LYS A 811 41.92 -4.34 28.70
N LYS A 812 42.55 -5.51 28.59
CA LYS A 812 42.40 -6.40 27.42
C LYS A 812 41.12 -7.21 27.40
N THR A 813 40.66 -7.70 28.55
CA THR A 813 39.54 -8.63 28.63
C THR A 813 38.45 -8.17 29.59
N ILE A 814 37.28 -8.72 29.45
CA ILE A 814 36.15 -8.46 30.37
C ILE A 814 36.50 -8.90 31.80
N ARG A 815 37.18 -10.06 31.92
CA ARG A 815 37.66 -10.60 33.19
C ARG A 815 38.62 -9.66 33.92
N ASP A 816 39.49 -8.95 33.23
CA ASP A 816 40.42 -8.00 33.80
C ASP A 816 39.72 -6.82 34.52
N TYR A 817 38.50 -6.54 34.25
CA TYR A 817 37.68 -5.56 34.94
C TYR A 817 37.04 -6.08 36.22
N GLY A 818 37.34 -7.36 36.61
CA GLY A 818 36.89 -7.94 37.83
C GLY A 818 35.47 -8.50 37.80
N ILE A 819 34.94 -8.75 36.61
CA ILE A 819 33.63 -9.38 36.42
C ILE A 819 33.77 -10.89 36.74
N ASP A 820 32.98 -11.37 37.68
CA ASP A 820 32.97 -12.77 38.12
C ASP A 820 32.49 -13.70 36.99
N GLU A 821 33.20 -14.80 36.80
CA GLU A 821 32.94 -15.75 35.69
C GLU A 821 31.55 -16.39 35.84
N THR A 822 31.15 -16.76 37.05
CA THR A 822 29.86 -17.40 37.28
C THR A 822 28.71 -16.45 37.00
N ASP A 823 28.82 -15.17 37.44
CA ASP A 823 27.83 -14.12 37.15
C ASP A 823 27.77 -13.84 35.64
N PHE A 824 28.93 -13.73 34.97
CA PHE A 824 29.00 -13.52 33.52
C PHE A 824 28.32 -14.65 32.74
N LEU A 825 28.65 -15.92 33.02
CA LEU A 825 28.07 -17.07 32.32
C LEU A 825 26.56 -17.23 32.60
N THR A 826 26.11 -16.90 33.80
CA THR A 826 24.69 -16.94 34.18
C THR A 826 23.85 -15.94 33.36
N ARG A 827 24.43 -14.78 33.04
CA ARG A 827 23.74 -13.70 32.31
C ARG A 827 23.94 -13.77 30.80
N LEU A 828 24.90 -14.59 30.32
CA LEU A 828 25.38 -14.63 28.95
C LEU A 828 24.26 -14.84 27.94
N ASP A 829 23.39 -15.83 28.13
CA ASP A 829 22.32 -16.14 27.19
C ASP A 829 21.32 -14.97 27.06
N SER A 830 21.00 -14.32 28.18
CA SER A 830 20.14 -13.13 28.15
C SER A 830 20.81 -11.92 27.44
N MET A 831 22.13 -11.74 27.63
CA MET A 831 22.87 -10.72 26.92
C MET A 831 22.88 -10.98 25.41
N VAL A 832 23.06 -12.24 25.01
CA VAL A 832 23.07 -12.68 23.60
C VAL A 832 21.72 -12.40 22.93
N GLU A 833 20.62 -12.83 23.54
CA GLU A 833 19.28 -12.60 23.00
C GLU A 833 18.98 -11.09 22.83
N GLN A 834 19.28 -10.31 23.86
CA GLN A 834 19.05 -8.87 23.84
C GLN A 834 19.99 -8.14 22.86
N ALA A 835 21.23 -8.59 22.68
CA ALA A 835 22.14 -8.02 21.69
C ALA A 835 21.70 -8.35 20.26
N PHE A 836 21.22 -9.56 20.03
CA PHE A 836 20.65 -9.95 18.73
C PHE A 836 19.44 -9.09 18.38
N ASP A 837 18.60 -8.77 19.37
CA ASP A 837 17.39 -7.95 19.17
C ASP A 837 17.63 -6.44 19.33
N ASP A 838 18.86 -5.99 19.53
CA ASP A 838 19.19 -4.56 19.62
C ASP A 838 19.02 -3.85 18.28
N GLN A 839 18.64 -2.56 18.33
CA GLN A 839 18.40 -1.73 17.15
C GLN A 839 19.64 -1.62 16.24
N CYS A 840 20.85 -1.62 16.82
CA CYS A 840 22.10 -1.45 16.09
C CYS A 840 22.47 -2.70 15.27
N THR A 841 22.07 -3.90 15.67
CA THR A 841 22.40 -5.16 14.97
C THR A 841 21.91 -5.17 13.51
N GLY A 842 20.83 -4.48 13.21
CA GLY A 842 20.22 -4.49 11.88
C GLY A 842 21.08 -3.89 10.76
N ALA A 843 21.98 -2.96 11.06
CA ALA A 843 22.86 -2.32 10.07
C ALA A 843 24.24 -3.00 9.95
N ASN A 844 24.52 -4.03 10.75
CA ASN A 844 25.79 -4.74 10.72
C ASN A 844 25.98 -5.46 9.36
N PRO A 845 27.14 -5.40 8.73
CA PRO A 845 27.38 -5.96 7.39
C PRO A 845 27.27 -7.49 7.34
N ARG A 846 27.56 -8.17 8.45
CA ARG A 846 27.32 -9.60 8.64
C ARG A 846 26.20 -9.78 9.64
N TYR A 847 25.08 -10.39 9.23
CA TYR A 847 23.98 -10.65 10.16
C TYR A 847 24.36 -11.77 11.13
N PRO A 848 24.48 -11.52 12.46
CA PRO A 848 25.01 -12.52 13.38
C PRO A 848 23.96 -13.57 13.76
N LEU A 849 24.42 -14.81 13.95
CA LEU A 849 23.66 -15.82 14.69
C LEU A 849 23.85 -15.61 16.20
N MET A 850 22.87 -15.99 17.01
CA MET A 850 22.99 -15.89 18.47
C MET A 850 24.20 -16.68 19.01
N SER A 851 24.51 -17.83 18.42
CA SER A 851 25.70 -18.62 18.74
C SER A 851 27.02 -17.90 18.45
N GLU A 852 27.04 -17.07 17.39
CA GLU A 852 28.21 -16.25 17.04
C GLU A 852 28.40 -15.09 18.01
N ILE A 853 27.31 -14.42 18.40
CA ILE A 853 27.32 -13.37 19.44
C ILE A 853 27.84 -13.96 20.76
N LYS A 854 27.34 -15.15 21.12
CA LYS A 854 27.80 -15.87 22.33
C LYS A 854 29.32 -16.12 22.31
N GLN A 855 29.81 -16.58 21.15
CA GLN A 855 31.24 -16.85 21.01
C GLN A 855 32.09 -15.59 21.11
N MET A 856 31.66 -14.48 20.49
CA MET A 856 32.37 -13.19 20.61
C MET A 856 32.42 -12.71 22.07
N TYR A 857 31.36 -12.86 22.86
CA TYR A 857 31.38 -12.53 24.29
C TYR A 857 32.35 -13.42 25.07
N LEU A 858 32.41 -14.72 24.79
CA LEU A 858 33.34 -15.66 25.43
C LEU A 858 34.79 -15.30 25.09
N ASN A 859 35.09 -15.01 23.83
CA ASN A 859 36.41 -14.58 23.38
C ASN A 859 36.84 -13.27 24.08
N ALA A 860 35.96 -12.31 24.18
CA ALA A 860 36.22 -11.03 24.87
C ALA A 860 36.39 -11.22 26.40
N TYR A 861 35.76 -12.22 27.00
CA TYR A 861 35.90 -12.54 28.43
C TYR A 861 37.22 -13.23 28.76
N TYR A 862 37.60 -14.29 28.01
CA TYR A 862 38.80 -15.09 28.31
C TYR A 862 40.05 -14.57 27.59
N GLY A 863 39.92 -13.89 26.47
CA GLY A 863 40.98 -13.63 25.48
C GLY A 863 41.01 -14.74 24.43
N THR A 864 41.30 -14.37 23.16
CA THR A 864 41.29 -15.28 22.01
C THR A 864 42.25 -16.50 22.14
N ASP A 865 43.30 -16.38 22.93
CA ASP A 865 44.28 -17.46 23.13
C ASP A 865 43.87 -18.55 24.17
N GLU A 866 42.88 -18.30 25.00
CA GLU A 866 42.41 -19.17 26.07
C GLU A 866 41.13 -19.97 25.75
N THR A 867 40.47 -19.69 24.64
CA THR A 867 39.17 -20.31 24.23
C THR A 867 39.33 -21.61 23.42
N LYS A 868 40.54 -22.23 23.40
CA LYS A 868 40.79 -23.49 22.71
C LYS A 868 40.44 -24.69 23.58
#